data_254b19367aee0d1d9500e1375a503163
#
_entry.id   254b19367aee0d1d9500e1375a503163
#
_cell.length_a   1.000
_cell.length_b   1.000
_cell.length_c   1.000
_cell.angle_alpha   90.00
_cell.angle_beta   90.00
_cell.angle_gamma   90.00
#
_symmetry.space_group_name_H-M   'P 1'
#
loop_
_entity.id
_entity.type
_entity.pdbx_description
1 polymer ?
#
loop_
_entity_poly.entity_id
_entity_poly.type
_entity_poly.pdbx_seq_one_letter_code
_entity_poly.pdbx_strand_id
1 'polypeptide(L)'
;MGSPTGKGTAKSRGPSRRALLLGGLAGAAGAAAIPLTLGPDDAAQPDRDSDDGPAWEHQAARTYPVTSRTFPFNTGWLFGEYTPGSERPGFDSEHLDSVTLPHCVTQLSWQKWDPAAWERVWVYRKTLDGTPLRNGRVLLDFDGVMANATVLVNGQTAASHMGGYLPFSAELTSFLQPGDNVVAVLVDARCVPVPPQAVMDDPHSVDFLQPGGIYRDVRLRLVPDTCLSDVYAQPVNVLSTSPRVDIQYTLDAARAPIAPVQITAELADRDETAATATRTLSEVPAGETAATLSLGGLGDIELWSPASPKLYSLTMTMTAPGIGTHSVHQRIGFREAQFRDDGFFLNGKRLKIFGLDRHQLFPYTGMAMPARVQQRDAEIIKNDFNCNMVRCSHYPQSPHFLDACDELGVMVWEEAPGWHHVGDAAWQDIVLQNVHDMVVRDRSRPSVIIWGTRLNETRDYSGLYRRTRQLARDLDGTRPSTGAMDRYSTEFWDEDVFSFNDYHLTRSGHYRLKPPLPGVPYLVSESVGVELPRPRHYRWTDPPALLARQAVYHAQAHDIAQSDPRYAGLLAWCAFDYASQMGQPWGQNVKWAGVADGFRVAKPAAAIYLSQVDPRVRPVVVPVFFWDLAEADSPDGPGPDAMLASNCEQVEVFIGGDHAGPARPVLAAELYGHLTYPPMLVDLVINRDDHPDLRIEGYVDGRQVAVVQMSSDPAGDRLAMTADDAQIVGDGSDATRVVFRAVDAYGNQRRYVSGEVRLQVTGPGELIGDNPFAFGEYGGLGAVWLRSLPGRPGPVTVTAEHPQLGRAQVTVSVATAGRQSLN
;
A
#
# COMPACT_ATOMS: atom_id res chain seq x y z
N MET A 1 -4.17 36.04 -64.83
CA MET A 1 -4.21 35.10 -65.96
C MET A 1 -3.95 33.74 -65.39
N GLY A 2 -4.78 32.71 -65.31
CA GLY A 2 -6.01 32.35 -65.86
C GLY A 2 -6.27 30.99 -65.24
N SER A 3 -7.37 30.81 -64.62
CA SER A 3 -8.01 29.45 -64.46
C SER A 3 -8.49 28.98 -65.82
N PRO A 4 -8.83 27.69 -66.05
CA PRO A 4 -9.99 27.14 -65.39
C PRO A 4 -10.09 25.58 -65.19
N THR A 5 -11.01 25.21 -64.33
CA THR A 5 -12.05 24.17 -64.41
C THR A 5 -11.75 22.67 -64.52
N GLY A 6 -12.50 21.90 -63.71
CA GLY A 6 -12.95 20.57 -64.04
C GLY A 6 -13.49 19.74 -62.93
N LYS A 7 -14.81 19.74 -62.78
CA LYS A 7 -15.77 18.99 -61.98
C LYS A 7 -15.56 17.45 -61.94
N GLY A 8 -15.91 16.84 -60.85
CA GLY A 8 -16.17 15.41 -60.80
C GLY A 8 -16.76 14.98 -59.44
N THR A 9 -18.06 15.04 -59.32
CA THR A 9 -18.88 14.56 -58.19
C THR A 9 -19.03 13.04 -58.25
N ALA A 10 -18.93 12.37 -57.09
CA ALA A 10 -19.62 11.12 -56.85
C ALA A 10 -19.96 10.99 -55.38
N LYS A 11 -21.24 11.09 -55.08
CA LYS A 11 -21.92 10.68 -53.85
C LYS A 11 -22.02 9.17 -53.84
N SER A 12 -21.75 8.52 -52.71
CA SER A 12 -22.39 7.24 -52.39
C SER A 12 -22.87 7.19 -50.95
N ARG A 13 -24.09 6.83 -50.86
CA ARG A 13 -25.03 6.79 -49.75
C ARG A 13 -24.63 5.68 -48.74
N GLY A 14 -24.88 5.91 -47.46
CA GLY A 14 -24.98 4.88 -46.46
C GLY A 14 -26.26 4.06 -46.56
N PRO A 15 -26.35 2.96 -45.89
CA PRO A 15 -27.66 2.34 -45.60
C PRO A 15 -28.11 2.47 -44.16
N SER A 16 -29.38 2.70 -44.08
CA SER A 16 -30.24 2.90 -42.94
C SER A 16 -30.49 1.65 -42.10
N ARG A 17 -30.86 1.91 -40.87
CA ARG A 17 -31.52 1.03 -39.92
C ARG A 17 -32.55 0.09 -40.54
N ARG A 18 -32.51 -1.18 -40.14
CA ARG A 18 -33.71 -2.03 -40.02
C ARG A 18 -33.59 -2.95 -38.80
N ALA A 19 -34.53 -2.80 -37.90
CA ALA A 19 -34.83 -3.72 -36.81
C ALA A 19 -35.31 -5.05 -37.37
N LEU A 20 -34.92 -6.13 -36.75
CA LEU A 20 -35.64 -7.39 -36.80
C LEU A 20 -35.69 -8.00 -35.39
N LEU A 21 -36.91 -8.06 -34.91
CA LEU A 21 -37.37 -8.83 -33.77
C LEU A 21 -37.43 -10.31 -34.13
N LEU A 22 -37.21 -11.14 -33.17
CA LEU A 22 -37.75 -12.45 -32.86
C LEU A 22 -36.73 -13.57 -32.65
N GLY A 23 -36.82 -14.18 -31.47
CA GLY A 23 -36.43 -15.54 -31.24
C GLY A 23 -35.72 -15.72 -29.88
N GLY A 24 -36.55 -15.85 -28.83
CA GLY A 24 -36.08 -16.21 -27.51
C GLY A 24 -35.47 -17.60 -27.45
N LEU A 25 -34.43 -17.74 -26.68
CA LEU A 25 -34.12 -18.95 -25.93
C LEU A 25 -33.39 -18.49 -24.63
N ALA A 26 -34.11 -18.72 -23.55
CA ALA A 26 -33.56 -18.55 -22.22
C ALA A 26 -32.41 -19.52 -22.01
N GLY A 27 -31.22 -18.96 -21.82
CA GLY A 27 -30.08 -19.65 -21.28
C GLY A 27 -29.59 -18.84 -20.08
N ALA A 28 -30.05 -19.18 -18.90
CA ALA A 28 -29.50 -18.71 -17.66
C ALA A 28 -28.07 -19.27 -17.51
N ALA A 29 -27.06 -18.49 -17.90
CA ALA A 29 -25.73 -18.74 -17.46
C ALA A 29 -25.55 -18.05 -16.10
N GLY A 30 -25.96 -18.74 -15.04
CA GLY A 30 -25.50 -18.43 -13.69
C GLY A 30 -24.00 -18.54 -13.67
N ALA A 31 -23.30 -17.46 -13.32
CA ALA A 31 -21.92 -17.53 -12.87
C ALA A 31 -21.91 -18.30 -11.56
N ALA A 32 -21.85 -19.61 -11.65
CA ALA A 32 -21.57 -20.45 -10.51
C ALA A 32 -20.15 -20.12 -10.05
N ALA A 33 -20.00 -19.63 -8.81
CA ALA A 33 -18.80 -19.89 -8.06
C ALA A 33 -18.51 -21.38 -8.26
N ILE A 34 -17.39 -21.69 -8.94
CA ILE A 34 -16.97 -23.09 -9.12
C ILE A 34 -16.45 -23.51 -7.76
N PRO A 35 -17.21 -24.26 -6.94
CA PRO A 35 -16.59 -24.98 -5.86
C PRO A 35 -15.56 -25.89 -6.55
N LEU A 36 -14.39 -26.03 -5.96
CA LEU A 36 -13.47 -27.11 -6.29
C LEU A 36 -14.25 -28.41 -6.10
N THR A 37 -14.96 -28.85 -7.13
CA THR A 37 -15.61 -30.16 -7.11
C THR A 37 -14.49 -31.17 -7.28
N LEU A 38 -14.11 -31.76 -6.19
CA LEU A 38 -13.49 -33.08 -6.19
C LEU A 38 -14.47 -33.97 -6.96
N GLY A 39 -13.99 -34.66 -8.02
CA GLY A 39 -14.80 -35.46 -8.91
C GLY A 39 -15.64 -36.47 -8.14
N PRO A 40 -16.82 -36.85 -8.67
CA PRO A 40 -17.65 -37.83 -8.02
C PRO A 40 -17.10 -39.22 -8.33
N ASP A 41 -16.32 -39.78 -7.42
CA ASP A 41 -16.16 -41.23 -7.37
C ASP A 41 -16.75 -41.72 -6.06
N ASP A 42 -17.87 -42.47 -6.23
CA ASP A 42 -18.50 -43.37 -5.28
C ASP A 42 -18.67 -42.91 -3.83
N ALA A 43 -19.65 -42.03 -3.60
CA ALA A 43 -20.35 -41.98 -2.31
C ALA A 43 -21.71 -42.65 -2.44
N ALA A 44 -21.76 -43.92 -2.12
CA ALA A 44 -23.01 -44.57 -1.78
C ALA A 44 -23.69 -43.77 -0.66
N GLN A 45 -24.92 -43.37 -0.87
CA GLN A 45 -25.77 -42.80 0.19
C GLN A 45 -25.93 -43.89 1.26
N PRO A 46 -25.62 -43.61 2.53
CA PRO A 46 -26.07 -44.49 3.61
C PRO A 46 -27.55 -44.22 3.84
N ASP A 47 -28.30 -45.32 3.84
CA ASP A 47 -29.68 -45.40 4.30
C ASP A 47 -29.86 -44.68 5.65
N ARG A 48 -30.88 -43.84 5.72
CA ARG A 48 -31.39 -43.33 6.99
C ARG A 48 -32.16 -44.47 7.66
N ASP A 49 -31.50 -45.14 8.57
CA ASP A 49 -32.09 -45.85 9.73
C ASP A 49 -31.04 -46.82 10.31
N SER A 50 -30.12 -46.31 11.13
CA SER A 50 -29.52 -47.01 12.27
C SER A 50 -28.87 -45.94 13.18
N ASP A 51 -29.56 -45.67 14.23
CA ASP A 51 -29.09 -45.03 15.45
C ASP A 51 -28.12 -45.97 16.16
N ASP A 52 -26.84 -45.89 15.84
CA ASP A 52 -25.70 -46.42 16.61
C ASP A 52 -24.37 -45.94 15.99
N GLY A 53 -24.17 -44.62 15.91
CA GLY A 53 -22.85 -44.00 15.79
C GLY A 53 -22.21 -43.90 17.19
N PRO A 54 -20.90 -44.01 17.33
CA PRO A 54 -20.28 -43.84 18.65
C PRO A 54 -20.65 -42.46 19.17
N ALA A 55 -21.43 -42.43 20.27
CA ALA A 55 -21.76 -41.27 21.04
C ALA A 55 -20.41 -40.64 21.44
N TRP A 56 -20.03 -39.55 20.79
CA TRP A 56 -19.05 -38.64 21.32
C TRP A 56 -19.67 -38.11 22.61
N GLU A 57 -19.30 -38.71 23.74
CA GLU A 57 -19.57 -38.16 25.05
C GLU A 57 -19.20 -36.67 24.98
N HIS A 58 -20.20 -35.83 25.19
CA HIS A 58 -19.99 -34.43 25.46
C HIS A 58 -19.01 -34.36 26.62
N GLN A 59 -17.72 -34.15 26.29
CA GLN A 59 -16.70 -34.04 27.31
C GLN A 59 -17.11 -32.95 28.27
N ALA A 60 -17.05 -33.33 29.56
CA ALA A 60 -17.35 -32.47 30.69
C ALA A 60 -16.82 -31.06 30.51
N ALA A 61 -17.61 -30.08 30.94
CA ALA A 61 -17.30 -28.67 30.90
C ALA A 61 -15.79 -28.41 31.17
N ARG A 62 -15.12 -27.74 30.24
CA ARG A 62 -13.72 -27.32 30.38
C ARG A 62 -13.54 -26.61 31.71
N THR A 63 -12.70 -27.12 32.57
CA THR A 63 -12.63 -26.73 33.97
C THR A 63 -11.65 -25.60 34.28
N TYR A 64 -10.95 -25.08 33.25
CA TYR A 64 -9.94 -24.04 33.43
C TYR A 64 -10.24 -22.81 32.56
N PRO A 65 -10.17 -21.58 33.15
CA PRO A 65 -10.33 -20.36 32.40
C PRO A 65 -9.20 -20.21 31.35
N VAL A 66 -9.55 -19.80 30.15
CA VAL A 66 -8.62 -19.57 29.03
C VAL A 66 -8.24 -18.10 28.98
N THR A 67 -6.95 -17.78 29.01
CA THR A 67 -6.44 -16.46 28.65
C THR A 67 -6.10 -16.45 27.17
N SER A 68 -6.58 -15.45 26.45
CA SER A 68 -6.30 -15.31 25.01
C SER A 68 -4.81 -15.16 24.73
N ARG A 69 -4.36 -15.77 23.63
CA ARG A 69 -2.99 -15.69 23.12
C ARG A 69 -3.02 -15.56 21.62
N THR A 70 -2.07 -14.77 21.08
CA THR A 70 -1.86 -14.65 19.65
C THR A 70 -0.41 -15.01 19.34
N PHE A 71 -0.22 -15.85 18.34
CA PHE A 71 1.09 -16.33 17.93
C PHE A 71 1.31 -15.98 16.45
N PRO A 72 2.51 -15.48 16.07
CA PRO A 72 2.91 -15.40 14.67
C PRO A 72 2.87 -16.81 14.04
N PHE A 73 2.34 -16.91 12.84
CA PHE A 73 2.23 -18.20 12.17
C PHE A 73 2.89 -18.22 10.79
N ASN A 74 3.84 -17.29 10.56
CA ASN A 74 4.46 -17.03 9.27
C ASN A 74 5.53 -18.04 8.85
N THR A 75 6.22 -18.72 9.80
CA THR A 75 7.35 -19.61 9.51
C THR A 75 6.92 -21.05 9.36
N GLY A 76 7.76 -21.86 8.68
CA GLY A 76 7.59 -23.32 8.62
C GLY A 76 6.43 -23.78 7.73
N TRP A 77 6.10 -23.03 6.70
CA TRP A 77 5.18 -23.46 5.66
C TRP A 77 5.92 -24.25 4.59
N LEU A 78 5.27 -25.27 4.04
CA LEU A 78 5.65 -25.98 2.82
C LEU A 78 4.74 -25.49 1.69
N PHE A 79 5.31 -25.24 0.52
CA PHE A 79 4.66 -24.60 -0.60
C PHE A 79 4.95 -25.31 -1.92
N GLY A 80 3.97 -25.38 -2.80
CA GLY A 80 4.13 -25.89 -4.16
C GLY A 80 2.86 -25.76 -4.98
N GLU A 81 2.91 -26.24 -6.22
CA GLU A 81 1.72 -26.33 -7.06
C GLU A 81 0.73 -27.36 -6.48
N TYR A 82 -0.56 -27.00 -6.45
CA TYR A 82 -1.60 -27.89 -5.95
C TYR A 82 -1.73 -29.13 -6.82
N THR A 83 -1.65 -30.27 -6.19
CA THR A 83 -2.03 -31.58 -6.77
C THR A 83 -3.10 -32.23 -5.91
N PRO A 84 -4.10 -32.91 -6.48
CA PRO A 84 -5.16 -33.55 -5.71
C PRO A 84 -4.61 -34.42 -4.59
N GLY A 85 -5.06 -34.20 -3.36
CA GLY A 85 -4.58 -34.92 -2.17
C GLY A 85 -3.45 -34.20 -1.40
N SER A 86 -2.84 -33.15 -1.97
CA SER A 86 -1.82 -32.36 -1.29
C SER A 86 -2.33 -31.63 -0.04
N GLU A 87 -3.64 -31.50 0.12
CA GLU A 87 -4.30 -30.94 1.30
C GLU A 87 -4.52 -31.94 2.44
N ARG A 88 -4.22 -33.26 2.24
CA ARG A 88 -4.54 -34.33 3.19
C ARG A 88 -3.35 -34.74 4.06
N PRO A 89 -3.56 -35.24 5.28
CA PRO A 89 -2.55 -35.96 6.02
C PRO A 89 -1.97 -37.14 5.20
N GLY A 90 -0.68 -37.43 5.38
CA GLY A 90 -0.02 -38.54 4.69
C GLY A 90 0.43 -38.27 3.24
N PHE A 91 0.15 -37.07 2.72
CA PHE A 91 0.74 -36.64 1.44
C PHE A 91 2.26 -36.49 1.58
N ASP A 92 2.99 -37.03 0.61
CA ASP A 92 4.46 -36.88 0.55
C ASP A 92 4.79 -35.41 0.18
N SER A 93 5.38 -34.71 1.14
CA SER A 93 5.72 -33.29 1.03
C SER A 93 7.20 -33.04 0.70
N GLU A 94 8.02 -34.05 0.39
CA GLU A 94 9.47 -33.88 0.15
C GLU A 94 9.79 -32.98 -1.03
N HIS A 95 8.88 -32.85 -1.98
CA HIS A 95 9.01 -31.99 -3.18
C HIS A 95 8.48 -30.57 -2.99
N LEU A 96 7.93 -30.21 -1.82
CA LEU A 96 7.45 -28.88 -1.50
C LEU A 96 8.58 -28.03 -0.92
N ASP A 97 8.64 -26.76 -1.33
CA ASP A 97 9.62 -25.82 -0.86
C ASP A 97 9.26 -25.29 0.54
N SER A 98 10.27 -25.10 1.40
CA SER A 98 10.08 -24.43 2.69
C SER A 98 10.04 -22.93 2.49
N VAL A 99 8.96 -22.27 2.91
CA VAL A 99 8.75 -20.83 2.78
C VAL A 99 8.37 -20.16 4.08
N THR A 100 8.64 -18.85 4.15
CA THR A 100 8.22 -17.96 5.23
C THR A 100 7.31 -16.87 4.66
N LEU A 101 6.20 -16.57 5.35
CA LEU A 101 5.27 -15.51 4.99
C LEU A 101 5.78 -14.14 5.50
N PRO A 102 5.46 -13.05 4.80
CA PRO A 102 4.73 -12.93 3.54
C PRO A 102 5.43 -13.58 2.36
N HIS A 103 4.67 -14.21 1.46
CA HIS A 103 5.22 -14.98 0.34
C HIS A 103 4.46 -14.72 -0.97
N CYS A 104 5.19 -14.48 -2.05
CA CYS A 104 4.69 -14.45 -3.42
C CYS A 104 4.94 -15.82 -4.05
N VAL A 105 3.95 -16.39 -4.74
CA VAL A 105 4.04 -17.76 -5.31
C VAL A 105 5.14 -17.93 -6.36
N THR A 106 5.68 -16.83 -6.88
CA THR A 106 6.81 -16.85 -7.82
C THR A 106 7.73 -15.67 -7.56
N GLN A 107 9.02 -15.86 -7.78
CA GLN A 107 9.94 -14.73 -7.79
C GLN A 107 9.81 -14.01 -9.14
N LEU A 108 9.57 -12.72 -9.08
CA LEU A 108 9.50 -11.85 -10.24
C LEU A 108 10.89 -11.25 -10.52
N SER A 109 11.18 -10.94 -11.78
CA SER A 109 12.27 -10.01 -12.12
C SER A 109 11.71 -8.59 -12.13
N TRP A 110 12.54 -7.57 -11.89
CA TRP A 110 12.08 -6.19 -12.05
C TRP A 110 11.82 -5.82 -13.52
N GLN A 111 12.45 -6.53 -14.44
CA GLN A 111 12.39 -6.22 -15.89
C GLN A 111 11.17 -6.79 -16.58
N LYS A 112 10.76 -7.99 -16.18
CA LYS A 112 9.69 -8.71 -16.87
C LYS A 112 9.13 -9.83 -16.01
N TRP A 113 7.91 -10.18 -16.28
CA TRP A 113 7.19 -11.31 -15.69
C TRP A 113 6.20 -11.89 -16.71
N ASP A 114 5.81 -13.12 -16.47
CA ASP A 114 4.81 -13.85 -17.24
C ASP A 114 3.71 -14.31 -16.30
N PRO A 115 2.44 -13.90 -16.48
CA PRO A 115 1.32 -14.37 -15.68
C PRO A 115 1.20 -15.88 -15.58
N ALA A 116 1.59 -16.61 -16.62
CA ALA A 116 1.61 -18.07 -16.60
C ALA A 116 2.50 -18.66 -15.49
N ALA A 117 3.44 -17.88 -14.92
CA ALA A 117 4.27 -18.31 -13.81
C ALA A 117 3.51 -18.42 -12.48
N TRP A 118 2.40 -17.69 -12.31
CA TRP A 118 1.62 -17.73 -11.05
C TRP A 118 0.14 -18.11 -11.22
N GLU A 119 -0.45 -17.99 -12.40
CA GLU A 119 -1.89 -18.21 -12.64
C GLU A 119 -2.29 -19.68 -12.58
N ARG A 120 -2.21 -20.26 -11.40
CA ARG A 120 -2.66 -21.61 -11.09
C ARG A 120 -3.12 -21.69 -9.63
N VAL A 121 -3.52 -22.90 -9.22
CA VAL A 121 -3.82 -23.16 -7.81
C VAL A 121 -2.55 -23.64 -7.12
N TRP A 122 -2.24 -23.04 -5.98
CA TRP A 122 -1.09 -23.34 -5.14
C TRP A 122 -1.53 -23.92 -3.81
N VAL A 123 -0.67 -24.70 -3.18
CA VAL A 123 -0.89 -25.22 -1.84
C VAL A 123 0.19 -24.74 -0.88
N TYR A 124 -0.25 -24.25 0.26
CA TYR A 124 0.57 -24.02 1.45
C TYR A 124 0.17 -25.05 2.50
N ARG A 125 1.14 -25.72 3.12
CA ARG A 125 0.91 -26.74 4.14
C ARG A 125 1.73 -26.45 5.37
N LYS A 126 1.17 -26.75 6.55
CA LYS A 126 1.90 -26.66 7.81
C LYS A 126 1.35 -27.66 8.80
N THR A 127 2.21 -28.32 9.56
CA THR A 127 1.81 -29.19 10.68
C THR A 127 1.60 -28.37 11.92
N LEU A 128 0.51 -28.64 12.63
CA LEU A 128 0.10 -27.98 13.87
C LEU A 128 -0.19 -29.05 14.94
N ASP A 129 0.52 -29.00 16.09
CA ASP A 129 0.15 -29.83 17.23
C ASP A 129 -1.13 -29.32 17.89
N GLY A 130 -2.21 -30.08 17.81
CA GLY A 130 -3.50 -29.76 18.40
C GLY A 130 -3.57 -29.98 19.92
N THR A 131 -2.60 -30.69 20.52
CA THR A 131 -2.64 -31.08 21.93
C THR A 131 -2.68 -29.87 22.88
N PRO A 132 -1.83 -28.85 22.74
CA PRO A 132 -1.85 -27.67 23.60
C PRO A 132 -3.04 -26.73 23.34
N LEU A 133 -3.78 -26.93 22.24
CA LEU A 133 -4.82 -26.02 21.74
C LEU A 133 -6.24 -26.44 22.15
N ARG A 134 -6.39 -27.47 22.99
CA ARG A 134 -7.69 -28.06 23.33
C ARG A 134 -8.57 -27.19 24.23
N ASN A 135 -8.01 -26.22 24.92
CA ASN A 135 -8.73 -25.36 25.84
C ASN A 135 -9.01 -24.01 25.18
N GLY A 136 -10.20 -23.82 24.62
CA GLY A 136 -10.58 -22.59 23.93
C GLY A 136 -10.87 -22.81 22.44
N ARG A 137 -11.18 -21.72 21.75
CA ARG A 137 -11.35 -21.70 20.30
C ARG A 137 -10.00 -21.35 19.64
N VAL A 138 -9.75 -21.98 18.53
CA VAL A 138 -8.52 -21.79 17.74
C VAL A 138 -8.91 -21.12 16.43
N LEU A 139 -8.42 -19.91 16.21
CA LEU A 139 -8.68 -19.11 15.02
C LEU A 139 -7.37 -18.91 14.26
N LEU A 140 -7.42 -19.07 12.95
CA LEU A 140 -6.31 -18.76 12.06
C LEU A 140 -6.67 -17.54 11.22
N ASP A 141 -6.00 -16.44 11.46
CA ASP A 141 -6.27 -15.16 10.82
C ASP A 141 -5.27 -14.91 9.70
N PHE A 142 -5.79 -14.50 8.55
CA PHE A 142 -5.03 -14.11 7.37
C PHE A 142 -5.26 -12.64 7.09
N ASP A 143 -4.21 -11.83 7.00
CA ASP A 143 -4.32 -10.40 6.67
C ASP A 143 -4.53 -10.15 5.16
N GLY A 144 -4.24 -11.15 4.31
CA GLY A 144 -4.49 -11.08 2.87
C GLY A 144 -3.89 -12.28 2.12
N VAL A 145 -4.70 -12.86 1.24
CA VAL A 145 -4.34 -13.99 0.37
C VAL A 145 -4.83 -13.72 -1.06
N MET A 146 -3.93 -13.67 -2.03
CA MET A 146 -4.23 -13.30 -3.41
C MET A 146 -4.40 -14.56 -4.28
N ALA A 147 -5.57 -14.77 -4.91
CA ALA A 147 -6.77 -13.92 -4.87
C ALA A 147 -7.90 -14.59 -4.10
N ASN A 148 -8.09 -15.91 -4.19
CA ASN A 148 -9.09 -16.68 -3.44
C ASN A 148 -8.40 -17.76 -2.60
N ALA A 149 -8.93 -18.00 -1.41
CA ALA A 149 -8.37 -18.95 -0.47
C ALA A 149 -9.37 -20.00 -0.02
N THR A 150 -8.91 -21.24 0.14
CA THR A 150 -9.62 -22.29 0.86
C THR A 150 -8.71 -22.86 1.94
N VAL A 151 -9.13 -22.75 3.19
CA VAL A 151 -8.41 -23.27 4.36
C VAL A 151 -8.96 -24.64 4.72
N LEU A 152 -8.10 -25.63 4.81
CA LEU A 152 -8.47 -27.01 5.16
C LEU A 152 -7.67 -27.45 6.40
N VAL A 153 -8.31 -28.25 7.24
CA VAL A 153 -7.66 -28.94 8.35
C VAL A 153 -7.88 -30.43 8.18
N ASN A 154 -6.82 -31.20 8.10
CA ASN A 154 -6.87 -32.64 7.87
C ASN A 154 -7.70 -33.05 6.64
N GLY A 155 -7.68 -32.18 5.59
CA GLY A 155 -8.43 -32.39 4.36
C GLY A 155 -9.91 -31.98 4.41
N GLN A 156 -10.38 -31.41 5.51
CA GLN A 156 -11.75 -30.88 5.67
C GLN A 156 -11.73 -29.35 5.56
N THR A 157 -12.63 -28.78 4.77
CA THR A 157 -12.72 -27.32 4.60
C THR A 157 -13.20 -26.65 5.88
N ALA A 158 -12.37 -25.73 6.40
CA ALA A 158 -12.68 -24.92 7.56
C ALA A 158 -13.23 -23.52 7.16
N ALA A 159 -12.67 -22.92 6.10
CA ALA A 159 -13.12 -21.62 5.60
C ALA A 159 -12.79 -21.47 4.11
N SER A 160 -13.53 -20.56 3.43
CA SER A 160 -13.20 -20.06 2.10
C SER A 160 -13.37 -18.56 2.06
N HIS A 161 -12.53 -17.86 1.28
CA HIS A 161 -12.53 -16.42 1.11
C HIS A 161 -12.33 -16.03 -0.34
N MET A 162 -13.08 -15.03 -0.81
CA MET A 162 -13.00 -14.48 -2.17
C MET A 162 -12.51 -13.04 -2.13
N GLY A 163 -11.52 -12.74 -2.96
CA GLY A 163 -10.86 -11.43 -2.99
C GLY A 163 -9.57 -11.39 -2.19
N GLY A 164 -8.58 -10.62 -2.67
CA GLY A 164 -7.20 -10.71 -2.18
C GLY A 164 -6.78 -9.69 -1.13
N TYR A 165 -7.54 -8.62 -0.90
CA TYR A 165 -6.99 -7.43 -0.24
C TYR A 165 -7.41 -7.25 1.23
N LEU A 166 -8.34 -8.06 1.71
CA LEU A 166 -8.93 -7.93 3.04
C LEU A 166 -8.71 -9.17 3.89
N PRO A 167 -8.73 -9.04 5.22
CA PRO A 167 -8.49 -10.14 6.12
C PRO A 167 -9.69 -11.08 6.21
N PHE A 168 -9.40 -12.31 6.61
CA PHE A 168 -10.41 -13.29 7.00
C PHE A 168 -9.86 -14.24 8.07
N SER A 169 -10.76 -14.92 8.77
CA SER A 169 -10.43 -15.90 9.81
C SER A 169 -11.04 -17.25 9.50
N ALA A 170 -10.28 -18.31 9.82
CA ALA A 170 -10.76 -19.69 9.81
C ALA A 170 -10.81 -20.23 11.24
N GLU A 171 -11.97 -20.68 11.72
CA GLU A 171 -12.06 -21.39 12.98
C GLU A 171 -11.68 -22.86 12.82
N LEU A 172 -10.62 -23.28 13.50
CA LEU A 172 -10.06 -24.62 13.37
C LEU A 172 -10.54 -25.57 14.48
N THR A 173 -11.23 -25.08 15.52
CA THR A 173 -11.53 -25.76 16.78
C THR A 173 -12.12 -27.16 16.62
N SER A 174 -13.13 -27.31 15.75
CA SER A 174 -13.83 -28.60 15.54
C SER A 174 -13.07 -29.58 14.66
N PHE A 175 -12.04 -29.13 13.95
CA PHE A 175 -11.26 -29.96 13.02
C PHE A 175 -9.97 -30.49 13.65
N LEU A 176 -9.52 -29.91 14.79
CA LEU A 176 -8.25 -30.26 15.42
C LEU A 176 -8.38 -31.55 16.27
N GLN A 177 -7.45 -32.45 16.07
CA GLN A 177 -7.25 -33.67 16.83
C GLN A 177 -6.03 -33.53 17.77
N PRO A 178 -5.90 -34.36 18.81
CA PRO A 178 -4.64 -34.43 19.58
C PRO A 178 -3.48 -34.88 18.71
N GLY A 179 -2.31 -34.25 18.88
CA GLY A 179 -1.12 -34.52 18.08
C GLY A 179 -1.15 -33.75 16.77
N ASP A 180 -0.49 -34.26 15.76
CA ASP A 180 -0.24 -33.58 14.51
C ASP A 180 -1.51 -33.44 13.66
N ASN A 181 -1.78 -32.21 13.26
CA ASN A 181 -2.81 -31.84 12.31
C ASN A 181 -2.16 -31.16 11.10
N VAL A 182 -2.69 -31.38 9.92
CA VAL A 182 -2.27 -30.67 8.72
C VAL A 182 -3.22 -29.51 8.45
N VAL A 183 -2.70 -28.29 8.51
CA VAL A 183 -3.37 -27.10 7.99
C VAL A 183 -2.90 -26.89 6.56
N ALA A 184 -3.81 -26.88 5.60
CA ALA A 184 -3.55 -26.60 4.21
C ALA A 184 -4.33 -25.35 3.75
N VAL A 185 -3.69 -24.52 2.95
CA VAL A 185 -4.35 -23.36 2.32
C VAL A 185 -4.19 -23.50 0.81
N LEU A 186 -5.30 -23.68 0.11
CA LEU A 186 -5.31 -23.63 -1.35
C LEU A 186 -5.47 -22.16 -1.75
N VAL A 187 -4.54 -21.68 -2.56
CA VAL A 187 -4.51 -20.31 -3.07
C VAL A 187 -4.76 -20.35 -4.57
N ASP A 188 -5.93 -19.90 -5.00
CA ASP A 188 -6.24 -19.74 -6.41
C ASP A 188 -5.74 -18.38 -6.89
N ALA A 189 -4.58 -18.39 -7.54
CA ALA A 189 -3.91 -17.21 -8.09
C ALA A 189 -4.24 -16.97 -9.57
N ARG A 190 -5.18 -17.71 -10.13
CA ARG A 190 -5.66 -17.47 -11.49
C ARG A 190 -6.40 -16.13 -11.55
N CYS A 191 -6.43 -15.52 -12.74
CA CYS A 191 -7.27 -14.37 -12.97
C CYS A 191 -8.75 -14.77 -12.91
N VAL A 192 -9.38 -14.48 -11.78
CA VAL A 192 -10.76 -14.86 -11.46
C VAL A 192 -11.64 -13.61 -11.32
N PRO A 193 -12.95 -13.69 -11.60
CA PRO A 193 -13.85 -12.53 -11.60
C PRO A 193 -14.17 -12.07 -10.17
N VAL A 194 -13.19 -11.53 -9.47
CA VAL A 194 -13.34 -10.86 -8.17
C VAL A 194 -12.72 -9.46 -8.24
N PRO A 195 -13.23 -8.46 -7.50
CA PRO A 195 -12.62 -7.13 -7.51
C PRO A 195 -11.11 -7.16 -7.17
N PRO A 196 -10.28 -6.40 -7.91
CA PRO A 196 -10.55 -5.43 -8.98
C PRO A 196 -10.64 -6.03 -10.39
N GLN A 197 -10.48 -7.34 -10.55
CA GLN A 197 -10.33 -7.98 -11.84
C GLN A 197 -11.60 -7.85 -12.69
N ALA A 198 -11.40 -7.46 -13.96
CA ALA A 198 -12.46 -7.39 -14.96
C ALA A 198 -12.86 -8.78 -15.46
N VAL A 199 -14.13 -8.96 -15.74
CA VAL A 199 -14.70 -10.21 -16.32
C VAL A 199 -14.68 -10.18 -17.84
N MET A 200 -14.19 -9.08 -18.45
CA MET A 200 -14.37 -8.80 -19.88
C MET A 200 -13.21 -9.33 -20.74
N ASP A 201 -13.15 -8.91 -21.97
CA ASP A 201 -12.32 -9.46 -23.06
C ASP A 201 -10.79 -9.56 -22.74
N ASP A 202 -10.30 -8.87 -21.72
CA ASP A 202 -8.93 -8.97 -21.23
C ASP A 202 -8.90 -9.01 -19.68
N PRO A 203 -8.74 -10.17 -19.06
CA PRO A 203 -8.65 -10.32 -17.61
C PRO A 203 -7.41 -9.65 -17.01
N HIS A 204 -6.39 -9.32 -17.82
CA HIS A 204 -5.17 -8.64 -17.39
C HIS A 204 -5.25 -7.11 -17.57
N SER A 205 -6.43 -6.55 -17.79
CA SER A 205 -6.63 -5.11 -18.04
C SER A 205 -6.46 -4.20 -16.81
N VAL A 206 -6.13 -4.74 -15.65
CA VAL A 206 -5.89 -3.99 -14.42
C VAL A 206 -4.49 -3.35 -14.42
N ASP A 207 -4.40 -2.06 -14.09
CA ASP A 207 -3.14 -1.29 -14.17
C ASP A 207 -2.14 -1.53 -13.03
N PHE A 208 -2.23 -2.64 -12.35
CA PHE A 208 -1.27 -3.04 -11.33
C PHE A 208 -1.15 -4.57 -11.25
N LEU A 209 0.05 -5.02 -10.89
CA LEU A 209 0.39 -6.44 -10.87
C LEU A 209 -0.23 -7.14 -9.66
N GLN A 210 -0.82 -8.32 -9.88
CA GLN A 210 -1.47 -9.12 -8.85
C GLN A 210 -0.93 -10.57 -8.84
N PRO A 211 0.34 -10.79 -8.48
CA PRO A 211 0.85 -12.14 -8.32
C PRO A 211 0.21 -12.80 -7.09
N GLY A 212 0.00 -14.10 -7.17
CA GLY A 212 -0.64 -14.86 -6.09
C GLY A 212 0.22 -15.03 -4.84
N GLY A 213 -0.39 -15.49 -3.77
CA GLY A 213 0.29 -15.90 -2.56
C GLY A 213 -0.39 -15.51 -1.25
N ILE A 214 0.11 -16.07 -0.15
CA ILE A 214 -0.18 -15.55 1.20
C ILE A 214 0.80 -14.39 1.44
N TYR A 215 0.40 -13.20 0.98
CA TYR A 215 1.30 -12.06 0.84
C TYR A 215 1.28 -11.09 2.02
N ARG A 216 0.49 -11.41 3.06
CA ARG A 216 0.45 -10.71 4.36
C ARG A 216 0.58 -11.72 5.50
N ASP A 217 0.64 -11.22 6.72
CA ASP A 217 0.83 -12.03 7.91
C ASP A 217 -0.30 -13.02 8.18
N VAL A 218 0.08 -14.14 8.80
CA VAL A 218 -0.84 -15.13 9.36
C VAL A 218 -0.60 -15.25 10.86
N ARG A 219 -1.67 -15.29 11.64
CA ARG A 219 -1.64 -15.40 13.09
C ARG A 219 -2.56 -16.51 13.58
N LEU A 220 -2.09 -17.27 14.56
CA LEU A 220 -2.90 -18.25 15.29
C LEU A 220 -3.36 -17.62 16.59
N ARG A 221 -4.68 -17.53 16.78
CA ARG A 221 -5.27 -17.04 18.04
C ARG A 221 -5.93 -18.17 18.82
N LEU A 222 -5.61 -18.24 20.09
CA LEU A 222 -6.32 -19.06 21.06
C LEU A 222 -7.19 -18.12 21.90
N VAL A 223 -8.49 -18.30 21.87
CA VAL A 223 -9.43 -17.44 22.60
C VAL A 223 -10.42 -18.29 23.40
N PRO A 224 -11.03 -17.76 24.51
CA PRO A 224 -12.07 -18.46 25.24
C PRO A 224 -13.34 -18.69 24.38
N ASP A 225 -14.24 -19.56 24.86
CA ASP A 225 -15.52 -19.85 24.20
C ASP A 225 -16.40 -18.60 24.00
N THR A 226 -16.21 -17.57 24.82
CA THR A 226 -16.77 -16.23 24.62
C THR A 226 -15.62 -15.27 24.47
N CYS A 227 -15.59 -14.46 23.41
CA CYS A 227 -14.53 -13.49 23.13
C CYS A 227 -15.09 -12.22 22.50
N LEU A 228 -14.29 -11.16 22.50
CA LEU A 228 -14.55 -9.95 21.71
C LEU A 228 -14.22 -10.24 20.25
N SER A 229 -15.19 -10.21 19.37
CA SER A 229 -14.99 -10.41 17.92
C SER A 229 -14.78 -9.10 17.17
N ASP A 230 -15.35 -8.01 17.66
CA ASP A 230 -15.19 -6.66 17.08
C ASP A 230 -15.13 -5.62 18.22
N VAL A 231 -14.31 -4.59 18.00
CA VAL A 231 -14.20 -3.42 18.90
C VAL A 231 -14.02 -2.18 18.02
N TYR A 232 -14.97 -1.27 18.11
CA TYR A 232 -14.90 0.03 17.45
C TYR A 232 -14.86 1.15 18.47
N ALA A 233 -13.74 1.81 18.61
CA ALA A 233 -13.53 2.95 19.49
C ALA A 233 -13.66 4.25 18.70
N GLN A 234 -14.68 5.03 19.00
CA GLN A 234 -15.02 6.27 18.33
C GLN A 234 -14.79 7.47 19.25
N PRO A 235 -13.71 8.26 19.07
CA PRO A 235 -13.57 9.55 19.74
C PRO A 235 -14.66 10.52 19.27
N VAL A 236 -15.41 11.11 20.21
CA VAL A 236 -16.49 12.05 19.92
C VAL A 236 -16.35 13.31 20.74
N ASN A 237 -16.88 14.41 20.23
CA ASN A 237 -16.81 15.74 20.84
C ASN A 237 -15.37 16.20 21.14
N VAL A 238 -14.42 15.81 20.28
CA VAL A 238 -12.96 15.97 20.51
C VAL A 238 -12.52 17.42 20.65
N LEU A 239 -13.26 18.37 20.08
CA LEU A 239 -13.00 19.82 20.18
C LEU A 239 -13.79 20.50 21.30
N SER A 240 -14.58 19.75 22.07
CA SER A 240 -15.36 20.30 23.17
C SER A 240 -14.61 20.19 24.51
N THR A 241 -15.17 20.77 25.56
CA THR A 241 -14.67 20.65 26.92
C THR A 241 -14.96 19.28 27.58
N SER A 242 -15.66 18.40 26.90
CA SER A 242 -16.08 17.10 27.41
C SER A 242 -15.90 16.03 26.34
N PRO A 243 -14.66 15.77 25.89
CA PRO A 243 -14.37 14.71 24.95
C PRO A 243 -14.64 13.34 25.60
N ARG A 244 -15.02 12.36 24.79
CA ARG A 244 -15.23 10.98 25.24
C ARG A 244 -14.90 9.99 24.13
N VAL A 245 -14.80 8.72 24.46
CA VAL A 245 -14.72 7.63 23.49
C VAL A 245 -15.98 6.78 23.63
N ASP A 246 -16.79 6.72 22.57
CA ASP A 246 -17.92 5.78 22.50
C ASP A 246 -17.39 4.49 21.88
N ILE A 247 -17.60 3.37 22.55
CA ILE A 247 -17.07 2.06 22.15
C ILE A 247 -18.25 1.15 21.81
N GLN A 248 -18.30 0.69 20.58
CA GLN A 248 -19.16 -0.39 20.16
C GLN A 248 -18.32 -1.67 20.15
N TYR A 249 -18.87 -2.76 20.67
CA TYR A 249 -18.19 -4.04 20.66
C TYR A 249 -19.15 -5.20 20.46
N THR A 250 -18.65 -6.27 19.89
CA THR A 250 -19.38 -7.52 19.68
C THR A 250 -18.69 -8.63 20.45
N LEU A 251 -19.48 -9.37 21.22
CA LEU A 251 -19.10 -10.65 21.82
C LEU A 251 -19.55 -11.77 20.89
N ASP A 252 -18.66 -12.71 20.64
CA ASP A 252 -18.97 -13.98 19.98
C ASP A 252 -18.83 -15.10 21.01
N ALA A 253 -19.96 -15.78 21.30
CA ALA A 253 -20.04 -16.85 22.30
C ALA A 253 -20.39 -18.19 21.59
N ALA A 254 -19.45 -19.12 21.60
CA ALA A 254 -19.71 -20.47 21.08
C ALA A 254 -20.87 -21.17 21.83
N ARG A 255 -21.06 -20.78 23.07
CA ARG A 255 -22.20 -21.20 23.96
C ARG A 255 -22.48 -20.09 24.96
N ALA A 256 -23.72 -20.04 25.43
CA ALA A 256 -24.09 -19.07 26.48
C ALA A 256 -23.26 -19.29 27.77
N PRO A 257 -22.58 -18.28 28.31
CA PRO A 257 -21.88 -18.36 29.58
C PRO A 257 -22.85 -18.58 30.74
N ILE A 258 -22.39 -19.33 31.77
CA ILE A 258 -23.19 -19.66 32.97
C ILE A 258 -23.27 -18.48 33.93
N ALA A 259 -22.33 -17.55 33.86
CA ALA A 259 -22.20 -16.42 34.76
C ALA A 259 -22.15 -15.10 33.97
N PRO A 260 -22.43 -13.95 34.61
CA PRO A 260 -22.34 -12.66 33.99
C PRO A 260 -20.96 -12.40 33.40
N VAL A 261 -20.95 -11.73 32.22
CA VAL A 261 -19.72 -11.33 31.51
C VAL A 261 -19.41 -9.87 31.84
N GLN A 262 -18.21 -9.63 32.35
CA GLN A 262 -17.72 -8.29 32.62
C GLN A 262 -16.85 -7.80 31.45
N ILE A 263 -17.13 -6.59 31.01
CA ILE A 263 -16.34 -5.87 29.97
C ILE A 263 -15.74 -4.65 30.65
N THR A 264 -14.43 -4.52 30.57
CA THR A 264 -13.68 -3.34 31.03
C THR A 264 -12.95 -2.69 29.88
N ALA A 265 -13.13 -1.40 29.71
CA ALA A 265 -12.36 -0.55 28.80
C ALA A 265 -11.41 0.30 29.62
N GLU A 266 -10.16 0.34 29.25
CA GLU A 266 -9.12 1.19 29.81
C GLU A 266 -8.43 1.97 28.69
N LEU A 267 -8.44 3.29 28.81
CA LEU A 267 -7.68 4.20 27.94
C LEU A 267 -6.46 4.68 28.69
N ALA A 268 -5.30 4.55 28.07
CA ALA A 268 -4.04 4.98 28.66
C ALA A 268 -3.27 5.93 27.72
N ASP A 269 -2.61 6.92 28.32
CA ASP A 269 -1.56 7.71 27.69
C ASP A 269 -0.21 7.18 28.15
N ARG A 270 0.49 6.49 27.25
CA ARG A 270 1.70 5.72 27.60
C ARG A 270 1.38 4.72 28.73
N ASP A 271 1.99 4.89 29.91
CA ASP A 271 1.82 4.02 31.09
C ASP A 271 0.80 4.56 32.09
N GLU A 272 0.16 5.72 31.82
CA GLU A 272 -0.80 6.35 32.73
C GLU A 272 -2.24 6.11 32.26
N THR A 273 -3.08 5.54 33.12
CA THR A 273 -4.51 5.34 32.84
C THR A 273 -5.24 6.69 32.83
N ALA A 274 -5.76 7.07 31.67
CA ALA A 274 -6.54 8.28 31.47
C ALA A 274 -8.01 8.11 31.88
N ALA A 275 -8.60 6.94 31.60
CA ALA A 275 -9.97 6.63 31.97
C ALA A 275 -10.21 5.11 31.97
N THR A 276 -11.16 4.69 32.80
CA THR A 276 -11.64 3.30 32.85
C THR A 276 -13.16 3.28 32.99
N ALA A 277 -13.79 2.36 32.28
CA ALA A 277 -15.22 2.06 32.43
C ALA A 277 -15.46 0.56 32.39
N THR A 278 -16.48 0.13 33.13
CA THR A 278 -16.84 -1.28 33.23
C THR A 278 -18.34 -1.47 33.00
N ARG A 279 -18.71 -2.50 32.25
CA ARG A 279 -20.09 -2.94 32.04
C ARG A 279 -20.22 -4.43 32.33
N THR A 280 -21.27 -4.83 33.03
CA THR A 280 -21.61 -6.23 33.27
C THR A 280 -22.86 -6.59 32.46
N LEU A 281 -22.76 -7.65 31.68
CA LEU A 281 -23.84 -8.25 30.93
C LEU A 281 -24.32 -9.47 31.70
N SER A 282 -25.57 -9.44 32.22
CA SER A 282 -26.15 -10.52 33.00
C SER A 282 -26.45 -11.78 32.18
N GLU A 283 -26.74 -11.57 30.88
CA GLU A 283 -27.05 -12.62 29.93
C GLU A 283 -26.32 -12.34 28.62
N VAL A 284 -25.66 -13.35 28.08
CA VAL A 284 -25.04 -13.37 26.77
C VAL A 284 -25.49 -14.65 26.07
N PRO A 285 -26.35 -14.61 25.07
CA PRO A 285 -26.76 -15.82 24.32
C PRO A 285 -25.57 -16.39 23.54
N ALA A 286 -25.70 -17.62 23.07
CA ALA A 286 -24.77 -18.16 22.08
C ALA A 286 -24.90 -17.38 20.76
N GLY A 287 -23.81 -17.22 20.06
CA GLY A 287 -23.69 -16.38 18.87
C GLY A 287 -23.23 -14.96 19.21
N GLU A 288 -23.51 -14.01 18.34
CA GLU A 288 -23.05 -12.63 18.45
C GLU A 288 -23.98 -11.79 19.34
N THR A 289 -23.37 -10.97 20.18
CA THR A 289 -24.04 -9.98 21.02
C THR A 289 -23.34 -8.64 20.91
N ALA A 290 -23.99 -7.68 20.26
CA ALA A 290 -23.50 -6.30 20.18
C ALA A 290 -23.88 -5.50 21.43
N ALA A 291 -22.95 -4.67 21.92
CA ALA A 291 -23.17 -3.77 23.05
C ALA A 291 -22.29 -2.53 22.95
N THR A 292 -22.53 -1.56 23.85
CA THR A 292 -21.81 -0.29 23.86
C THR A 292 -21.28 0.05 25.25
N LEU A 293 -20.20 0.82 25.30
CA LEU A 293 -19.60 1.37 26.50
C LEU A 293 -19.05 2.75 26.17
N SER A 294 -19.05 3.68 27.14
CA SER A 294 -18.47 5.01 26.92
C SER A 294 -17.42 5.31 27.97
N LEU A 295 -16.28 5.87 27.53
CA LEU A 295 -15.23 6.42 28.37
C LEU A 295 -15.34 7.96 28.35
N GLY A 296 -15.67 8.55 29.50
CA GLY A 296 -15.73 9.99 29.71
C GLY A 296 -14.77 10.45 30.79
N GLY A 297 -14.73 11.75 31.07
CA GLY A 297 -13.84 12.31 32.09
C GLY A 297 -12.37 12.24 31.73
N LEU A 298 -12.05 12.35 30.45
CA LEU A 298 -10.70 12.11 29.90
C LEU A 298 -9.68 13.22 30.28
N GLY A 299 -10.11 14.33 30.88
CA GLY A 299 -9.25 15.48 31.15
C GLY A 299 -8.81 16.18 29.86
N ASP A 300 -7.62 16.76 29.89
CA ASP A 300 -7.02 17.40 28.73
C ASP A 300 -6.42 16.34 27.80
N ILE A 301 -7.01 16.20 26.63
CA ILE A 301 -6.51 15.30 25.57
C ILE A 301 -5.69 16.07 24.54
N GLU A 302 -4.62 15.46 24.05
CA GLU A 302 -3.89 15.96 22.90
C GLU A 302 -4.51 15.42 21.60
N LEU A 303 -4.70 16.32 20.62
CA LEU A 303 -5.29 15.95 19.33
C LEU A 303 -4.25 15.36 18.39
N TRP A 304 -4.65 14.30 17.67
CA TRP A 304 -3.85 13.75 16.58
C TRP A 304 -3.83 14.69 15.37
N SER A 305 -2.66 14.92 14.80
CA SER A 305 -2.48 15.67 13.55
C SER A 305 -1.18 15.27 12.86
N PRO A 306 -0.97 15.65 11.56
CA PRO A 306 0.32 15.43 10.88
C PRO A 306 1.53 16.04 11.59
N ALA A 307 1.36 17.12 12.35
CA ALA A 307 2.44 17.75 13.10
C ALA A 307 2.64 17.18 14.52
N SER A 308 1.60 16.56 15.08
CA SER A 308 1.61 15.94 16.41
C SER A 308 0.73 14.69 16.39
N PRO A 309 1.26 13.53 15.98
CA PRO A 309 0.48 12.31 15.80
C PRO A 309 0.27 11.59 17.15
N LYS A 310 -0.41 12.22 18.06
CA LYS A 310 -0.66 11.69 19.41
C LYS A 310 -1.58 10.48 19.38
N LEU A 311 -1.11 9.38 19.92
CA LEU A 311 -1.84 8.13 20.07
C LEU A 311 -2.03 7.78 21.54
N TYR A 312 -3.18 7.17 21.82
CA TYR A 312 -3.56 6.59 23.10
C TYR A 312 -3.78 5.09 22.95
N SER A 313 -3.51 4.33 23.98
CA SER A 313 -3.73 2.87 24.01
C SER A 313 -5.10 2.57 24.64
N LEU A 314 -5.97 1.90 23.90
CA LEU A 314 -7.22 1.35 24.41
C LEU A 314 -7.08 -0.15 24.60
N THR A 315 -7.35 -0.62 25.81
CA THR A 315 -7.47 -2.04 26.14
C THR A 315 -8.91 -2.36 26.49
N MET A 316 -9.51 -3.27 25.73
CA MET A 316 -10.83 -3.85 26.04
C MET A 316 -10.64 -5.25 26.60
N THR A 317 -11.09 -5.49 27.81
CA THR A 317 -10.97 -6.79 28.47
C THR A 317 -12.35 -7.36 28.77
N MET A 318 -12.61 -8.56 28.27
CA MET A 318 -13.74 -9.41 28.60
C MET A 318 -13.30 -10.43 29.67
N THR A 319 -14.05 -10.55 30.75
CA THR A 319 -13.84 -11.57 31.75
C THR A 319 -15.15 -12.30 32.01
N ALA A 320 -15.13 -13.63 31.87
CA ALA A 320 -16.28 -14.49 32.16
C ALA A 320 -15.85 -15.61 33.11
N PRO A 321 -16.39 -15.68 34.34
CA PRO A 321 -16.04 -16.72 35.29
C PRO A 321 -16.27 -18.13 34.73
N GLY A 322 -15.26 -19.00 34.88
CA GLY A 322 -15.30 -20.37 34.37
C GLY A 322 -15.09 -20.53 32.87
N ILE A 323 -15.00 -19.41 32.14
CA ILE A 323 -14.72 -19.37 30.66
C ILE A 323 -13.33 -18.84 30.41
N GLY A 324 -13.00 -17.65 30.96
CA GLY A 324 -11.68 -17.06 30.80
C GLY A 324 -11.68 -15.54 30.59
N THR A 325 -10.55 -15.05 30.09
CA THR A 325 -10.31 -13.64 29.81
C THR A 325 -9.83 -13.47 28.38
N HIS A 326 -10.41 -12.49 27.67
CA HIS A 326 -9.98 -12.05 26.37
C HIS A 326 -9.72 -10.56 26.35
N SER A 327 -8.58 -10.13 25.83
CA SER A 327 -8.24 -8.72 25.69
C SER A 327 -7.95 -8.36 24.24
N VAL A 328 -8.46 -7.20 23.83
CA VAL A 328 -8.18 -6.55 22.55
C VAL A 328 -7.48 -5.23 22.85
N HIS A 329 -6.38 -4.99 22.16
CA HIS A 329 -5.60 -3.76 22.27
C HIS A 329 -5.67 -3.00 20.95
N GLN A 330 -6.00 -1.71 21.02
CA GLN A 330 -6.05 -0.80 19.87
C GLN A 330 -5.36 0.50 20.23
N ARG A 331 -4.79 1.16 19.21
CA ARG A 331 -4.33 2.55 19.32
C ARG A 331 -5.40 3.45 18.72
N ILE A 332 -5.72 4.52 19.38
CA ILE A 332 -6.67 5.54 18.89
C ILE A 332 -6.05 6.92 18.98
N GLY A 333 -6.55 7.84 18.15
CA GLY A 333 -6.18 9.25 18.18
C GLY A 333 -7.41 10.13 18.15
N PHE A 334 -7.38 11.23 18.88
CA PHE A 334 -8.49 12.19 18.92
C PHE A 334 -8.32 13.22 17.83
N ARG A 335 -9.22 13.26 16.86
CA ARG A 335 -9.20 14.24 15.78
C ARG A 335 -10.60 14.46 15.19
N GLU A 336 -10.80 15.60 14.56
CA GLU A 336 -11.95 15.92 13.72
C GLU A 336 -11.46 16.29 12.32
N ALA A 337 -11.91 15.57 11.29
CA ALA A 337 -11.58 15.84 9.90
C ALA A 337 -12.84 16.18 9.11
N GLN A 338 -12.85 17.32 8.42
CA GLN A 338 -14.01 17.83 7.70
C GLN A 338 -13.63 18.31 6.31
N PHE A 339 -14.27 17.74 5.29
CA PHE A 339 -14.25 18.25 3.93
C PHE A 339 -15.46 19.16 3.72
N ARG A 340 -15.21 20.40 3.32
CA ARG A 340 -16.21 21.42 3.07
C ARG A 340 -16.05 21.98 1.65
N ASP A 341 -17.04 22.72 1.17
CA ASP A 341 -16.97 23.39 -0.12
C ASP A 341 -15.95 24.54 -0.19
N ASP A 342 -15.45 24.97 0.99
CA ASP A 342 -14.38 25.96 1.12
C ASP A 342 -13.02 25.36 1.49
N GLY A 343 -12.85 24.00 1.49
CA GLY A 343 -11.60 23.31 1.71
C GLY A 343 -11.62 22.19 2.75
N PHE A 344 -10.46 21.72 3.15
CA PHE A 344 -10.28 20.69 4.18
C PHE A 344 -9.90 21.31 5.52
N PHE A 345 -10.49 20.78 6.60
CA PHE A 345 -10.26 21.23 7.98
C PHE A 345 -9.92 20.03 8.87
N LEU A 346 -8.82 20.15 9.59
CA LEU A 346 -8.42 19.19 10.62
C LEU A 346 -8.40 19.90 11.98
N ASN A 347 -9.12 19.36 12.96
CA ASN A 347 -9.22 19.93 14.30
C ASN A 347 -9.67 21.40 14.29
N GLY A 348 -10.63 21.72 13.43
CA GLY A 348 -11.18 23.07 13.24
C GLY A 348 -10.27 24.05 12.50
N LYS A 349 -9.06 23.65 12.10
CA LYS A 349 -8.13 24.50 11.35
C LYS A 349 -8.04 24.05 9.90
N ARG A 350 -8.00 25.02 8.97
CA ARG A 350 -7.80 24.75 7.55
C ARG A 350 -6.43 24.14 7.34
N LEU A 351 -6.39 23.05 6.59
CA LEU A 351 -5.15 22.35 6.19
C LEU A 351 -5.23 22.03 4.70
N LYS A 352 -4.16 22.31 3.97
CA LYS A 352 -4.04 21.88 2.57
C LYS A 352 -3.46 20.47 2.52
N ILE A 353 -4.11 19.59 1.78
CA ILE A 353 -3.59 18.27 1.46
C ILE A 353 -2.47 18.44 0.43
N PHE A 354 -1.31 17.92 0.78
CA PHE A 354 -0.12 17.85 -0.04
C PHE A 354 0.38 16.41 0.01
N GLY A 355 0.13 15.63 -1.05
CA GLY A 355 0.31 14.20 -0.96
C GLY A 355 0.53 13.49 -2.28
N LEU A 356 0.64 12.18 -2.18
CA LEU A 356 0.93 11.26 -3.27
C LEU A 356 0.03 10.02 -3.18
N ASP A 357 -0.22 9.40 -4.33
CA ASP A 357 -0.85 8.08 -4.42
C ASP A 357 0.20 6.98 -4.24
N ARG A 358 -0.19 5.82 -3.69
CA ARG A 358 0.71 4.70 -3.47
C ARG A 358 0.10 3.38 -3.91
N HIS A 359 0.79 2.65 -4.81
CA HIS A 359 0.62 1.21 -4.96
C HIS A 359 1.51 0.44 -3.97
N GLN A 360 0.96 -0.60 -3.32
CA GLN A 360 1.72 -1.51 -2.46
C GLN A 360 2.42 -2.58 -3.32
N LEU A 361 3.30 -2.15 -4.23
CA LEU A 361 4.02 -3.04 -5.12
C LEU A 361 5.53 -2.85 -4.99
N PHE A 362 6.24 -3.97 -4.98
CA PHE A 362 7.69 -4.03 -4.85
C PHE A 362 8.27 -4.91 -5.96
N PRO A 363 9.43 -4.57 -6.52
CA PRO A 363 10.16 -5.47 -7.40
C PRO A 363 10.37 -6.84 -6.74
N TYR A 364 10.35 -7.90 -7.54
CA TYR A 364 10.58 -9.29 -7.17
C TYR A 364 9.46 -10.03 -6.43
N THR A 365 8.67 -9.36 -5.63
CA THR A 365 7.74 -10.01 -4.70
C THR A 365 6.29 -9.54 -4.85
N GLY A 366 6.02 -8.63 -5.80
CA GLY A 366 4.70 -8.01 -5.89
C GLY A 366 4.35 -7.29 -4.60
N MET A 367 3.35 -7.77 -3.84
CA MET A 367 2.89 -7.16 -2.59
C MET A 367 3.47 -7.81 -1.33
N ALA A 368 4.21 -8.92 -1.47
CA ALA A 368 4.66 -9.75 -0.35
C ALA A 368 5.92 -9.20 0.32
N MET A 369 5.76 -8.20 1.16
CA MET A 369 6.85 -7.60 1.94
C MET A 369 6.53 -7.54 3.43
N PRO A 370 7.56 -7.72 4.30
CA PRO A 370 7.38 -7.70 5.75
C PRO A 370 7.08 -6.31 6.29
N ALA A 371 6.69 -6.26 7.57
CA ALA A 371 6.30 -5.06 8.29
C ALA A 371 7.27 -3.89 8.10
N ARG A 372 8.58 -4.11 8.32
CA ARG A 372 9.63 -3.09 8.19
C ARG A 372 9.61 -2.38 6.84
N VAL A 373 9.50 -3.14 5.75
CA VAL A 373 9.50 -2.60 4.39
C VAL A 373 8.22 -1.80 4.11
N GLN A 374 7.08 -2.25 4.66
CA GLN A 374 5.82 -1.51 4.56
C GLN A 374 5.87 -0.19 5.34
N GLN A 375 6.41 -0.22 6.56
CA GLN A 375 6.59 0.97 7.41
C GLN A 375 7.54 1.98 6.75
N ARG A 376 8.62 1.51 6.09
CA ARG A 376 9.58 2.36 5.40
C ARG A 376 8.94 3.21 4.30
N ASP A 377 7.94 2.72 3.58
CA ASP A 377 7.21 3.52 2.59
C ASP A 377 6.48 4.71 3.24
N ALA A 378 5.87 4.53 4.43
CA ALA A 378 5.26 5.63 5.18
C ALA A 378 6.29 6.65 5.67
N GLU A 379 7.46 6.18 6.13
CA GLU A 379 8.58 7.06 6.51
C GLU A 379 9.07 7.90 5.33
N ILE A 380 9.23 7.32 4.15
CA ILE A 380 9.64 8.03 2.94
C ILE A 380 8.59 9.10 2.58
N ILE A 381 7.31 8.74 2.56
CA ILE A 381 6.22 9.67 2.25
C ILE A 381 6.20 10.84 3.25
N LYS A 382 6.36 10.56 4.53
CA LYS A 382 6.33 11.57 5.59
C LYS A 382 7.62 12.37 5.67
N ASN A 383 8.75 11.67 5.89
CA ASN A 383 9.99 12.30 6.32
C ASN A 383 10.84 12.78 5.15
N ASP A 384 10.82 12.05 4.03
CA ASP A 384 11.57 12.43 2.85
C ASP A 384 10.72 13.38 1.97
N PHE A 385 9.48 13.01 1.63
CA PHE A 385 8.64 13.80 0.71
C PHE A 385 7.76 14.83 1.40
N ASN A 386 7.81 14.98 2.72
CA ASN A 386 7.03 15.96 3.49
C ASN A 386 5.51 15.92 3.19
N CYS A 387 4.99 14.81 2.71
CA CYS A 387 3.58 14.65 2.45
C CYS A 387 2.80 14.53 3.78
N ASN A 388 1.63 15.13 3.80
CA ASN A 388 0.71 15.02 4.94
C ASN A 388 -0.44 14.03 4.69
N MET A 389 -0.58 13.51 3.48
CA MET A 389 -1.59 12.53 3.11
C MET A 389 -1.08 11.58 2.02
N VAL A 390 -1.60 10.35 2.05
CA VAL A 390 -1.43 9.33 1.01
C VAL A 390 -2.79 8.76 0.62
N ARG A 391 -2.99 8.48 -0.67
CA ARG A 391 -4.10 7.66 -1.15
C ARG A 391 -3.60 6.24 -1.41
N CYS A 392 -4.28 5.28 -0.80
CA CYS A 392 -4.03 3.84 -0.96
C CYS A 392 -4.67 3.33 -2.25
N SER A 393 -4.08 3.67 -3.39
CA SER A 393 -4.62 3.32 -4.71
C SER A 393 -4.28 1.86 -5.06
N HIS A 394 -5.16 1.04 -5.58
CA HIS A 394 -6.63 1.16 -5.62
C HIS A 394 -7.21 -0.02 -4.85
N TYR A 395 -6.75 -0.21 -3.61
CA TYR A 395 -7.11 -1.32 -2.70
C TYR A 395 -6.63 -1.04 -1.28
N PRO A 396 -7.22 -1.68 -0.26
CA PRO A 396 -6.79 -1.56 1.13
C PRO A 396 -5.36 -2.08 1.32
N GLN A 397 -4.51 -1.26 1.97
CA GLN A 397 -3.09 -1.57 2.08
C GLN A 397 -2.74 -2.32 3.37
N SER A 398 -1.46 -2.67 3.51
CA SER A 398 -0.94 -3.41 4.66
C SER A 398 -1.28 -2.71 5.98
N PRO A 399 -1.76 -3.43 7.00
CA PRO A 399 -1.91 -2.87 8.35
C PRO A 399 -0.63 -2.23 8.89
N HIS A 400 0.54 -2.78 8.60
CA HIS A 400 1.83 -2.22 9.03
C HIS A 400 2.14 -0.85 8.42
N PHE A 401 1.72 -0.62 7.17
CA PHE A 401 1.81 0.69 6.54
C PHE A 401 0.88 1.70 7.23
N LEU A 402 -0.35 1.29 7.53
CA LEU A 402 -1.33 2.12 8.21
C LEU A 402 -0.93 2.41 9.68
N ASP A 403 -0.32 1.42 10.36
CA ASP A 403 0.25 1.61 11.71
C ASP A 403 1.32 2.71 11.70
N ALA A 404 2.19 2.70 10.70
CA ALA A 404 3.19 3.75 10.53
C ALA A 404 2.56 5.11 10.17
N CYS A 405 1.49 5.12 9.36
CA CYS A 405 0.74 6.36 9.07
C CYS A 405 0.11 6.96 10.34
N ASP A 406 -0.44 6.12 11.22
CA ASP A 406 -0.98 6.55 12.53
C ASP A 406 0.13 7.18 13.40
N GLU A 407 1.31 6.57 13.44
CA GLU A 407 2.46 6.98 14.27
C GLU A 407 3.18 8.23 13.73
N LEU A 408 3.31 8.34 12.41
CA LEU A 408 4.04 9.42 11.76
C LEU A 408 3.16 10.65 11.44
N GLY A 409 1.84 10.51 11.54
CA GLY A 409 0.93 11.58 11.17
C GLY A 409 0.78 11.75 9.66
N VAL A 410 0.61 10.67 8.93
CA VAL A 410 0.22 10.67 7.52
C VAL A 410 -1.27 10.40 7.43
N MET A 411 -2.05 11.36 6.94
CA MET A 411 -3.47 11.15 6.66
C MET A 411 -3.63 10.13 5.52
N VAL A 412 -4.70 9.35 5.56
CA VAL A 412 -4.92 8.24 4.62
C VAL A 412 -6.30 8.34 3.98
N TRP A 413 -6.35 8.18 2.68
CA TRP A 413 -7.53 7.77 1.94
C TRP A 413 -7.41 6.25 1.69
N GLU A 414 -8.22 5.46 2.39
CA GLU A 414 -8.33 4.02 2.19
C GLU A 414 -9.43 3.75 1.16
N GLU A 415 -9.20 2.82 0.21
CA GLU A 415 -10.02 2.66 -0.98
C GLU A 415 -10.39 1.18 -1.22
N ALA A 416 -11.64 0.94 -1.58
CA ALA A 416 -12.13 -0.40 -1.94
C ALA A 416 -11.46 -0.92 -3.23
N PRO A 417 -11.15 -2.23 -3.34
CA PRO A 417 -10.46 -2.78 -4.50
C PRO A 417 -11.28 -2.60 -5.78
N GLY A 418 -10.74 -1.86 -6.77
CA GLY A 418 -11.43 -1.65 -8.04
C GLY A 418 -10.75 -0.66 -8.98
N TRP A 419 -10.85 -0.92 -10.29
CA TRP A 419 -10.29 -0.08 -11.35
C TRP A 419 -11.06 -0.25 -12.66
N HIS A 420 -11.63 0.84 -13.19
CA HIS A 420 -12.35 0.96 -14.47
C HIS A 420 -13.53 0.02 -14.70
N HIS A 421 -13.74 -1.01 -13.91
CA HIS A 421 -14.72 -2.05 -14.16
C HIS A 421 -15.71 -2.25 -13.00
N VAL A 422 -16.94 -2.58 -13.35
CA VAL A 422 -17.98 -3.06 -12.41
C VAL A 422 -18.64 -4.29 -13.03
N GLY A 423 -18.59 -5.41 -12.33
CA GLY A 423 -19.13 -6.68 -12.75
C GLY A 423 -20.63 -6.84 -12.50
N ASP A 424 -21.09 -8.08 -12.58
CA ASP A 424 -22.48 -8.48 -12.34
C ASP A 424 -22.88 -8.34 -10.85
N ALA A 425 -24.08 -8.79 -10.51
CA ALA A 425 -24.61 -8.66 -9.15
C ALA A 425 -23.76 -9.42 -8.12
N ALA A 426 -23.29 -10.62 -8.42
CA ALA A 426 -22.45 -11.40 -7.51
C ALA A 426 -21.09 -10.72 -7.27
N TRP A 427 -20.48 -10.17 -8.32
CA TRP A 427 -19.28 -9.37 -8.22
C TRP A 427 -19.50 -8.09 -7.39
N GLN A 428 -20.65 -7.40 -7.57
CA GLN A 428 -21.01 -6.23 -6.78
C GLN A 428 -21.24 -6.55 -5.30
N ASP A 429 -21.75 -7.74 -4.98
CA ASP A 429 -21.87 -8.18 -3.58
C ASP A 429 -20.51 -8.39 -2.93
N ILE A 430 -19.48 -8.83 -3.68
CA ILE A 430 -18.10 -8.86 -3.18
C ILE A 430 -17.56 -7.44 -2.95
N VAL A 431 -17.89 -6.45 -3.81
CA VAL A 431 -17.54 -5.05 -3.56
C VAL A 431 -18.13 -4.56 -2.24
N LEU A 432 -19.39 -4.87 -1.96
CA LEU A 432 -20.01 -4.50 -0.68
C LEU A 432 -19.32 -5.17 0.51
N GLN A 433 -18.97 -6.46 0.38
CA GLN A 433 -18.20 -7.15 1.41
C GLN A 433 -16.81 -6.48 1.60
N ASN A 434 -16.13 -6.13 0.51
CA ASN A 434 -14.86 -5.44 0.57
C ASN A 434 -14.96 -4.07 1.28
N VAL A 435 -16.01 -3.29 1.01
CA VAL A 435 -16.25 -2.01 1.71
C VAL A 435 -16.53 -2.27 3.20
N HIS A 436 -17.35 -3.28 3.52
CA HIS A 436 -17.63 -3.67 4.91
C HIS A 436 -16.31 -3.97 5.65
N ASP A 437 -15.53 -4.90 5.12
CA ASP A 437 -14.33 -5.41 5.80
C ASP A 437 -13.22 -4.36 5.89
N MET A 438 -13.08 -3.50 4.87
CA MET A 438 -12.18 -2.34 4.90
C MET A 438 -12.54 -1.39 6.04
N VAL A 439 -13.81 -0.99 6.13
CA VAL A 439 -14.24 -0.05 7.17
C VAL A 439 -14.12 -0.68 8.56
N VAL A 440 -14.57 -1.92 8.74
CA VAL A 440 -14.49 -2.63 10.04
C VAL A 440 -13.04 -2.79 10.49
N ARG A 441 -12.12 -3.13 9.58
CA ARG A 441 -10.69 -3.26 9.88
C ARG A 441 -10.05 -1.97 10.37
N ASP A 442 -10.37 -0.82 9.72
CA ASP A 442 -9.57 0.40 9.86
C ASP A 442 -10.30 1.59 10.49
N ARG A 443 -11.59 1.47 10.87
CA ARG A 443 -12.40 2.58 11.41
C ARG A 443 -11.91 3.15 12.75
N SER A 444 -11.07 2.45 13.50
CA SER A 444 -10.44 2.97 14.73
C SER A 444 -9.13 3.74 14.48
N ARG A 445 -8.60 3.76 13.24
CA ARG A 445 -7.34 4.40 12.89
C ARG A 445 -7.50 5.92 12.74
N PRO A 446 -6.72 6.75 13.46
CA PRO A 446 -6.83 8.20 13.33
C PRO A 446 -6.31 8.73 11.98
N SER A 447 -5.36 8.05 11.36
CA SER A 447 -4.80 8.44 10.06
C SER A 447 -5.82 8.35 8.93
N VAL A 448 -6.73 7.37 8.94
CA VAL A 448 -7.78 7.24 7.92
C VAL A 448 -8.79 8.35 8.11
N ILE A 449 -8.90 9.26 7.12
CA ILE A 449 -9.78 10.45 7.20
C ILE A 449 -10.92 10.44 6.19
N ILE A 450 -10.90 9.54 5.21
CA ILE A 450 -11.88 9.43 4.14
C ILE A 450 -11.92 8.00 3.59
N TRP A 451 -13.11 7.52 3.25
CA TRP A 451 -13.33 6.19 2.68
C TRP A 451 -13.55 6.27 1.16
N GLY A 452 -12.72 5.57 0.39
CA GLY A 452 -12.92 5.35 -1.03
C GLY A 452 -13.95 4.24 -1.27
N THR A 453 -15.21 4.60 -1.40
CA THR A 453 -16.34 3.67 -1.56
C THR A 453 -16.76 3.49 -3.01
N ARG A 454 -16.29 4.36 -3.91
CA ARG A 454 -16.38 4.20 -5.36
C ARG A 454 -15.07 3.63 -5.88
N LEU A 455 -15.17 2.68 -6.79
CA LEU A 455 -14.04 2.08 -7.48
C LEU A 455 -13.42 3.08 -8.47
N ASN A 456 -12.10 3.11 -8.56
CA ASN A 456 -11.35 4.09 -9.35
C ASN A 456 -11.84 4.17 -10.81
N GLU A 457 -12.09 5.40 -11.30
CA GLU A 457 -12.42 5.75 -12.70
C GLU A 457 -13.55 4.90 -13.33
N THR A 458 -14.48 4.45 -12.51
CA THR A 458 -15.64 3.72 -13.00
C THR A 458 -16.76 4.66 -13.44
N ARG A 459 -17.57 4.20 -14.38
CA ARG A 459 -18.70 4.96 -14.93
C ARG A 459 -19.94 4.89 -14.01
N ASP A 460 -21.10 5.07 -14.57
CA ASP A 460 -22.40 5.30 -13.96
C ASP A 460 -23.01 4.04 -13.31
N TYR A 461 -22.67 3.83 -12.03
CA TYR A 461 -23.21 2.75 -11.23
C TYR A 461 -23.81 3.27 -9.92
N SER A 462 -24.62 4.34 -10.00
CA SER A 462 -25.24 4.99 -8.84
C SER A 462 -25.99 4.03 -7.92
N GLY A 463 -26.56 2.96 -8.44
CA GLY A 463 -27.18 1.90 -7.64
C GLY A 463 -26.21 1.21 -6.69
N LEU A 464 -25.00 0.93 -7.15
CA LEU A 464 -23.93 0.35 -6.33
C LEU A 464 -23.36 1.41 -5.37
N TYR A 465 -23.00 2.60 -5.86
CA TYR A 465 -22.27 3.58 -5.06
C TYR A 465 -23.10 4.20 -3.93
N ARG A 466 -24.41 4.32 -4.11
CA ARG A 466 -25.30 4.64 -2.98
C ARG A 466 -25.33 3.56 -1.91
N ARG A 467 -25.25 2.28 -2.29
CA ARG A 467 -25.18 1.15 -1.33
C ARG A 467 -23.85 1.13 -0.58
N THR A 468 -22.72 1.28 -1.29
CA THR A 468 -21.38 1.30 -0.66
C THR A 468 -21.18 2.50 0.26
N ARG A 469 -21.65 3.69 -0.16
CA ARG A 469 -21.66 4.89 0.69
C ARG A 469 -22.50 4.69 1.95
N GLN A 470 -23.73 4.19 1.79
CA GLN A 470 -24.61 3.97 2.95
C GLN A 470 -24.02 2.94 3.91
N LEU A 471 -23.48 1.85 3.39
CA LEU A 471 -22.81 0.83 4.19
C LEU A 471 -21.63 1.41 4.99
N ALA A 472 -20.75 2.16 4.34
CA ALA A 472 -19.63 2.80 5.03
C ALA A 472 -20.09 3.77 6.14
N ARG A 473 -21.14 4.56 5.88
CA ARG A 473 -21.73 5.48 6.86
C ARG A 473 -22.37 4.77 8.04
N ASP A 474 -23.01 3.63 7.82
CA ASP A 474 -23.65 2.82 8.88
C ASP A 474 -22.58 2.18 9.79
N LEU A 475 -21.44 1.81 9.21
CA LEU A 475 -20.30 1.21 9.95
C LEU A 475 -19.42 2.28 10.62
N ASP A 476 -19.30 3.47 10.03
CA ASP A 476 -18.51 4.59 10.51
C ASP A 476 -19.08 5.93 10.04
N GLY A 477 -19.91 6.54 10.86
CA GLY A 477 -20.49 7.85 10.59
C GLY A 477 -19.53 9.04 10.78
N THR A 478 -18.24 8.81 11.11
CA THR A 478 -17.27 9.89 11.41
C THR A 478 -16.46 10.35 10.21
N ARG A 479 -16.44 9.57 9.14
CA ARG A 479 -15.65 9.84 7.93
C ARG A 479 -16.56 9.97 6.70
N PRO A 480 -16.28 10.94 5.81
CA PRO A 480 -16.98 11.03 4.54
C PRO A 480 -16.52 9.93 3.58
N SER A 481 -17.35 9.68 2.57
CA SER A 481 -17.05 8.84 1.44
C SER A 481 -16.56 9.64 0.24
N THR A 482 -15.78 9.00 -0.63
CA THR A 482 -15.31 9.54 -1.91
C THR A 482 -15.05 8.43 -2.92
N GLY A 483 -14.58 8.82 -4.09
CA GLY A 483 -14.05 7.95 -5.14
C GLY A 483 -13.52 8.78 -6.29
N ALA A 484 -12.45 8.32 -6.94
CA ALA A 484 -11.82 9.02 -8.03
C ALA A 484 -12.67 8.97 -9.31
N MET A 485 -13.10 10.15 -9.77
CA MET A 485 -13.87 10.35 -11.01
C MET A 485 -12.93 10.63 -12.17
N ASP A 486 -13.20 10.05 -13.35
CA ASP A 486 -12.56 10.37 -14.62
C ASP A 486 -13.29 11.50 -15.41
N ARG A 487 -14.44 11.94 -14.89
CA ARG A 487 -15.25 13.01 -15.49
C ARG A 487 -15.44 14.17 -14.54
N TYR A 488 -15.18 15.37 -15.03
CA TYR A 488 -15.44 16.62 -14.31
C TYR A 488 -16.93 16.98 -14.37
N SER A 489 -17.76 16.20 -13.65
CA SER A 489 -19.21 16.37 -13.58
C SER A 489 -19.76 15.72 -12.31
N THR A 490 -20.73 16.38 -11.68
CA THR A 490 -21.49 15.82 -10.54
C THR A 490 -22.66 14.93 -10.96
N GLU A 491 -22.86 14.65 -12.24
CA GLU A 491 -23.97 13.88 -12.77
C GLU A 491 -23.81 12.43 -12.27
N PHE A 492 -23.50 11.74 -11.71
CA PHE A 492 -23.34 10.39 -11.16
C PHE A 492 -22.41 10.37 -9.92
N TRP A 493 -22.29 11.53 -9.31
CA TRP A 493 -21.57 11.64 -8.05
C TRP A 493 -22.55 11.34 -6.90
N ASP A 494 -22.32 10.25 -6.19
CA ASP A 494 -23.14 9.77 -5.09
C ASP A 494 -22.42 9.86 -3.71
N GLU A 495 -21.14 10.21 -3.67
CA GLU A 495 -20.27 10.28 -2.48
C GLU A 495 -20.43 11.63 -1.75
N ASP A 496 -19.70 11.80 -0.64
CA ASP A 496 -19.72 13.05 0.16
C ASP A 496 -18.71 14.08 -0.35
N VAL A 497 -17.56 13.62 -0.87
CA VAL A 497 -16.48 14.44 -1.42
C VAL A 497 -16.29 14.13 -2.89
N PHE A 498 -16.30 15.14 -3.75
CA PHE A 498 -16.02 14.98 -5.16
C PHE A 498 -14.50 14.97 -5.36
N SER A 499 -13.98 13.84 -5.79
CA SER A 499 -12.56 13.67 -6.10
C SER A 499 -12.37 13.40 -7.60
N PHE A 500 -11.42 14.10 -8.21
CA PHE A 500 -11.26 14.10 -9.67
C PHE A 500 -9.81 13.85 -10.09
N ASN A 501 -9.62 12.89 -11.02
CA ASN A 501 -8.35 12.62 -11.67
C ASN A 501 -8.09 13.66 -12.75
N ASP A 502 -7.18 14.60 -12.48
CA ASP A 502 -6.97 15.78 -13.31
C ASP A 502 -5.59 15.82 -13.97
N TYR A 503 -5.55 15.36 -15.22
CA TYR A 503 -4.34 15.26 -16.03
C TYR A 503 -4.29 16.32 -17.16
N HIS A 504 -4.89 17.51 -16.96
CA HIS A 504 -5.01 18.49 -18.02
C HIS A 504 -3.76 19.37 -18.15
N LEU A 505 -3.33 19.56 -19.41
CA LEU A 505 -2.31 20.52 -19.80
C LEU A 505 -2.92 21.63 -20.66
N THR A 506 -2.33 22.82 -20.61
CA THR A 506 -2.62 23.89 -21.56
C THR A 506 -2.00 23.54 -22.94
N ARG A 507 -2.39 24.28 -23.99
CA ARG A 507 -1.76 24.14 -25.32
C ARG A 507 -0.25 24.45 -25.31
N SER A 508 0.20 25.27 -24.38
CA SER A 508 1.63 25.62 -24.20
C SER A 508 2.39 24.60 -23.33
N GLY A 509 1.73 23.51 -22.88
CA GLY A 509 2.37 22.46 -22.07
C GLY A 509 2.49 22.78 -20.57
N HIS A 510 1.82 23.83 -20.08
CA HIS A 510 1.73 24.07 -18.63
C HIS A 510 0.61 23.27 -18.01
N TYR A 511 0.77 22.88 -16.75
CA TYR A 511 -0.27 22.19 -16.01
C TYR A 511 -1.49 23.11 -15.79
N ARG A 512 -2.69 22.50 -15.77
CA ARG A 512 -3.95 23.23 -15.52
C ARG A 512 -4.94 22.31 -14.82
N LEU A 513 -5.20 22.57 -13.56
CA LEU A 513 -6.26 21.89 -12.83
C LEU A 513 -7.65 22.48 -13.17
N LYS A 514 -8.68 21.65 -13.15
CA LYS A 514 -10.08 22.10 -13.19
C LYS A 514 -10.42 22.81 -11.89
N PRO A 515 -11.10 23.97 -11.95
CA PRO A 515 -11.46 24.71 -10.75
C PRO A 515 -12.44 23.90 -9.89
N PRO A 516 -12.43 24.07 -8.54
CA PRO A 516 -13.41 23.42 -7.68
C PRO A 516 -14.84 23.77 -8.06
N LEU A 517 -15.70 22.75 -8.07
CA LEU A 517 -17.14 22.92 -8.36
C LEU A 517 -17.81 23.72 -7.23
N PRO A 518 -18.69 24.69 -7.54
CA PRO A 518 -19.36 25.49 -6.52
C PRO A 518 -20.23 24.65 -5.57
N GLY A 519 -20.10 24.88 -4.26
CA GLY A 519 -20.89 24.20 -3.23
C GLY A 519 -20.60 22.72 -3.05
N VAL A 520 -19.41 22.26 -3.51
CA VAL A 520 -19.00 20.85 -3.47
C VAL A 520 -17.64 20.74 -2.80
N PRO A 521 -17.47 19.89 -1.77
CA PRO A 521 -16.15 19.54 -1.26
C PRO A 521 -15.31 18.91 -2.38
N TYR A 522 -14.12 19.46 -2.67
CA TYR A 522 -13.35 19.13 -3.86
C TYR A 522 -11.91 18.74 -3.54
N LEU A 523 -11.48 17.56 -4.01
CA LEU A 523 -10.12 17.06 -3.89
C LEU A 523 -9.61 16.63 -5.27
N VAL A 524 -8.36 16.97 -5.62
CA VAL A 524 -7.69 16.39 -6.77
C VAL A 524 -7.10 15.05 -6.34
N SER A 525 -7.65 13.96 -6.89
CA SER A 525 -7.31 12.59 -6.50
C SER A 525 -6.11 12.01 -7.22
N GLU A 526 -5.84 12.48 -8.44
CA GLU A 526 -4.64 12.15 -9.21
C GLU A 526 -4.27 13.32 -10.11
N SER A 527 -2.99 13.49 -10.35
CA SER A 527 -2.46 14.47 -11.30
C SER A 527 -1.04 14.11 -11.71
N VAL A 528 -0.53 14.73 -12.75
CA VAL A 528 0.80 14.50 -13.35
C VAL A 528 0.86 13.17 -14.08
N GLY A 529 1.08 12.05 -13.41
CA GLY A 529 1.13 10.72 -14.00
C GLY A 529 2.15 10.59 -15.13
N VAL A 530 1.76 9.90 -16.20
CA VAL A 530 2.54 9.80 -17.45
C VAL A 530 2.06 10.85 -18.45
N GLU A 531 2.95 11.33 -19.31
CA GLU A 531 2.63 12.37 -20.28
C GLU A 531 1.72 11.85 -21.41
N LEU A 532 0.58 12.49 -21.63
CA LEU A 532 -0.38 12.19 -22.70
C LEU A 532 -0.31 13.24 -23.83
N PRO A 533 -0.73 12.97 -25.08
CA PRO A 533 -1.41 11.78 -25.60
C PRO A 533 -0.49 10.63 -26.01
N ARG A 534 0.80 10.82 -25.97
CA ARG A 534 1.78 9.74 -26.18
C ARG A 534 2.39 9.43 -24.84
N PRO A 535 2.06 8.28 -24.22
CA PRO A 535 2.59 7.93 -22.91
C PRO A 535 4.11 8.05 -22.92
N ARG A 536 4.65 8.96 -22.12
CA ARG A 536 6.06 9.06 -21.82
C ARG A 536 6.24 8.74 -20.36
N HIS A 537 7.21 7.91 -20.13
CA HIS A 537 7.57 7.48 -18.79
C HIS A 537 8.84 8.22 -18.37
N TYR A 538 9.07 8.32 -17.08
CA TYR A 538 10.21 9.04 -16.51
C TYR A 538 11.23 8.05 -15.95
N ARG A 539 11.90 7.31 -16.86
CA ARG A 539 12.96 6.35 -16.52
C ARG A 539 14.26 7.09 -16.21
N TRP A 540 15.11 6.51 -15.42
CA TRP A 540 16.42 7.10 -15.14
C TRP A 540 17.26 7.35 -16.39
N THR A 541 17.10 6.52 -17.42
CA THR A 541 17.82 6.64 -18.70
C THR A 541 17.13 7.56 -19.72
N ASP A 542 15.97 8.12 -19.41
CA ASP A 542 15.30 9.08 -20.28
C ASP A 542 16.05 10.44 -20.29
N PRO A 543 15.86 11.28 -21.32
CA PRO A 543 16.52 12.58 -21.42
C PRO A 543 16.32 13.44 -20.16
N PRO A 544 17.36 14.14 -19.67
CA PRO A 544 17.29 14.99 -18.48
C PRO A 544 16.12 15.98 -18.50
N ALA A 545 15.86 16.58 -19.67
CA ALA A 545 14.75 17.53 -19.84
C ALA A 545 13.37 16.90 -19.61
N LEU A 546 13.19 15.59 -19.83
CA LEU A 546 11.95 14.89 -19.54
C LEU A 546 11.77 14.69 -18.04
N LEU A 547 12.83 14.31 -17.33
CA LEU A 547 12.81 14.14 -15.87
C LEU A 547 12.61 15.49 -15.16
N ALA A 548 13.26 16.55 -15.63
CA ALA A 548 13.03 17.91 -15.13
C ALA A 548 11.58 18.37 -15.37
N ARG A 549 11.00 18.04 -16.52
CA ARG A 549 9.59 18.37 -16.83
C ARG A 549 8.61 17.66 -15.89
N GLN A 550 8.87 16.44 -15.46
CA GLN A 550 8.08 15.78 -14.39
C GLN A 550 8.07 16.63 -13.13
N ALA A 551 9.24 17.11 -12.70
CA ALA A 551 9.35 17.99 -11.53
C ALA A 551 8.56 19.30 -11.70
N VAL A 552 8.65 19.92 -12.89
CA VAL A 552 7.86 21.12 -13.24
C VAL A 552 6.36 20.86 -13.11
N TYR A 553 5.88 19.73 -13.61
CA TYR A 553 4.45 19.41 -13.54
C TYR A 553 3.98 19.20 -12.10
N HIS A 554 4.76 18.51 -11.26
CA HIS A 554 4.45 18.38 -9.83
C HIS A 554 4.41 19.75 -9.14
N ALA A 555 5.38 20.62 -9.41
CA ALA A 555 5.41 21.97 -8.85
C ALA A 555 4.18 22.78 -9.27
N GLN A 556 3.84 22.80 -10.57
CA GLN A 556 2.69 23.54 -11.11
C GLN A 556 1.35 23.01 -10.55
N ALA A 557 1.16 21.68 -10.51
CA ALA A 557 -0.08 21.08 -10.01
C ALA A 557 -0.31 21.43 -8.52
N HIS A 558 0.71 21.28 -7.69
CA HIS A 558 0.61 21.65 -6.28
C HIS A 558 0.44 23.15 -6.06
N ASP A 559 1.13 24.00 -6.83
CA ASP A 559 0.98 25.45 -6.74
C ASP A 559 -0.47 25.89 -7.04
N ILE A 560 -1.06 25.35 -8.14
CA ILE A 560 -2.46 25.64 -8.48
C ILE A 560 -3.41 25.15 -7.37
N ALA A 561 -3.22 23.95 -6.83
CA ALA A 561 -4.06 23.43 -5.76
C ALA A 561 -3.96 24.27 -4.48
N GLN A 562 -2.83 24.94 -4.23
CA GLN A 562 -2.65 25.85 -3.10
C GLN A 562 -3.24 27.26 -3.34
N SER A 563 -3.39 27.68 -4.60
CA SER A 563 -3.83 29.02 -4.96
C SER A 563 -5.28 29.35 -4.57
N ASP A 564 -6.17 28.33 -4.53
CA ASP A 564 -7.59 28.51 -4.22
C ASP A 564 -7.96 27.69 -2.96
N PRO A 565 -8.45 28.31 -1.90
CA PRO A 565 -8.80 27.64 -0.65
C PRO A 565 -9.85 26.53 -0.81
N ARG A 566 -10.69 26.56 -1.84
CA ARG A 566 -11.74 25.57 -2.11
C ARG A 566 -11.19 24.20 -2.51
N TYR A 567 -9.96 24.12 -3.09
CA TYR A 567 -9.29 22.81 -3.16
C TYR A 567 -9.00 22.33 -1.73
N ALA A 568 -9.49 21.15 -1.36
CA ALA A 568 -9.00 20.46 -0.16
C ALA A 568 -7.50 20.23 -0.25
N GLY A 569 -7.00 19.98 -1.46
CA GLY A 569 -5.61 19.82 -1.84
C GLY A 569 -5.47 18.92 -3.05
N LEU A 570 -4.31 18.27 -3.14
CA LEU A 570 -3.94 17.43 -4.26
C LEU A 570 -3.13 16.21 -3.80
N LEU A 571 -3.47 15.06 -4.38
CA LEU A 571 -2.68 13.83 -4.37
C LEU A 571 -2.14 13.63 -5.79
N ALA A 572 -0.83 13.49 -5.94
CA ALA A 572 -0.24 13.34 -7.27
C ALA A 572 0.11 11.87 -7.56
N TRP A 573 -0.02 11.48 -8.80
CA TRP A 573 0.32 10.15 -9.30
C TRP A 573 1.81 10.11 -9.68
N CYS A 574 2.66 9.37 -9.00
CA CYS A 574 2.45 8.69 -7.73
C CYS A 574 3.77 8.69 -6.91
N ALA A 575 3.81 8.10 -5.73
CA ALA A 575 5.01 8.06 -4.89
C ALA A 575 6.13 7.22 -5.50
N PHE A 576 5.80 6.01 -5.97
CA PHE A 576 6.77 5.03 -6.46
C PHE A 576 6.38 4.49 -7.84
N ASP A 577 7.37 4.22 -8.68
CA ASP A 577 7.15 3.41 -9.88
C ASP A 577 6.64 2.02 -9.48
N TYR A 578 5.78 1.43 -10.28
CA TYR A 578 5.13 0.18 -9.93
C TYR A 578 4.98 -0.77 -11.12
N ALA A 579 4.91 -2.06 -10.80
CA ALA A 579 4.67 -3.11 -11.77
C ALA A 579 3.21 -3.12 -12.25
N SER A 580 3.00 -3.21 -13.57
CA SER A 580 1.67 -3.23 -14.20
C SER A 580 1.51 -4.48 -15.04
N GLN A 581 0.30 -5.04 -15.06
CA GLN A 581 -0.03 -6.17 -15.94
C GLN A 581 -0.77 -5.75 -17.22
N MET A 582 -1.02 -4.46 -17.42
CA MET A 582 -1.61 -3.98 -18.65
C MET A 582 -0.71 -4.20 -19.85
N GLY A 583 -1.26 -4.83 -20.90
CA GLY A 583 -0.61 -5.01 -22.19
C GLY A 583 -0.43 -3.71 -22.99
N GLN A 584 0.13 -3.81 -24.22
CA GLN A 584 0.27 -2.70 -25.16
C GLN A 584 -1.11 -2.05 -25.50
N PRO A 585 -1.23 -0.74 -25.73
CA PRO A 585 -0.17 0.23 -25.98
C PRO A 585 0.45 0.85 -24.71
N TRP A 586 -0.12 0.55 -23.55
CA TRP A 586 0.36 0.99 -22.25
C TRP A 586 1.54 0.13 -21.76
N GLY A 587 1.86 -0.90 -22.54
CA GLY A 587 2.66 -2.06 -22.34
C GLY A 587 4.12 -1.85 -22.05
N GLN A 588 4.40 -1.18 -20.95
CA GLN A 588 5.63 -1.40 -20.22
C GLN A 588 5.27 -2.15 -18.95
N ASN A 589 6.08 -3.14 -18.61
CA ASN A 589 5.89 -3.92 -17.39
C ASN A 589 5.98 -3.03 -16.13
N VAL A 590 6.65 -1.89 -16.20
CA VAL A 590 6.77 -0.91 -15.13
C VAL A 590 6.15 0.42 -15.57
N LYS A 591 5.32 1.01 -14.72
CA LYS A 591 4.81 2.37 -14.83
C LYS A 591 5.78 3.32 -14.15
N TRP A 592 6.52 4.07 -14.95
CA TRP A 592 7.56 5.00 -14.50
C TRP A 592 6.97 6.39 -14.19
N ALA A 593 5.89 6.44 -13.42
CA ALA A 593 5.20 7.68 -13.05
C ALA A 593 5.62 8.23 -11.69
N GLY A 594 6.30 7.43 -10.87
CA GLY A 594 6.67 7.78 -9.49
C GLY A 594 7.61 8.97 -9.37
N VAL A 595 7.53 9.70 -8.27
CA VAL A 595 8.56 10.67 -7.87
C VAL A 595 9.81 9.96 -7.32
N ALA A 596 9.67 8.71 -6.92
CA ALA A 596 10.76 7.77 -6.71
C ALA A 596 10.55 6.53 -7.56
N ASP A 597 11.62 5.78 -7.81
CA ASP A 597 11.56 4.56 -8.59
C ASP A 597 10.97 3.37 -7.82
N GLY A 598 10.87 2.21 -8.47
CA GLY A 598 10.34 0.99 -7.87
C GLY A 598 11.16 0.48 -6.68
N PHE A 599 12.43 0.84 -6.60
CA PHE A 599 13.30 0.60 -5.45
C PHE A 599 13.24 1.71 -4.40
N ARG A 600 12.33 2.68 -4.51
CA ARG A 600 12.14 3.82 -3.59
C ARG A 600 13.33 4.77 -3.57
N VAL A 601 14.09 4.86 -4.65
CA VAL A 601 15.14 5.88 -4.79
C VAL A 601 14.54 7.12 -5.45
N ALA A 602 14.72 8.27 -4.80
CA ALA A 602 14.16 9.54 -5.24
C ALA A 602 14.67 9.94 -6.63
N LYS A 603 13.72 10.19 -7.56
CA LYS A 603 13.99 10.76 -8.90
C LYS A 603 14.01 12.30 -8.82
N PRO A 604 14.43 13.01 -9.88
CA PRO A 604 14.47 14.49 -9.86
C PRO A 604 13.16 15.16 -9.42
N ALA A 605 12.00 14.58 -9.76
CA ALA A 605 10.71 15.12 -9.35
C ALA A 605 10.48 15.13 -7.82
N ALA A 606 11.13 14.23 -7.08
CA ALA A 606 11.06 14.21 -5.62
C ALA A 606 11.61 15.49 -4.99
N ALA A 607 12.52 16.18 -5.67
CA ALA A 607 13.13 17.43 -5.18
C ALA A 607 12.08 18.48 -4.81
N ILE A 608 10.95 18.53 -5.55
CA ILE A 608 9.83 19.45 -5.27
C ILE A 608 9.20 19.16 -3.90
N TYR A 609 9.09 17.89 -3.53
CA TYR A 609 8.56 17.47 -2.23
C TYR A 609 9.59 17.65 -1.11
N LEU A 610 10.84 17.25 -1.37
CA LEU A 610 11.96 17.36 -0.41
C LEU A 610 12.16 18.80 0.07
N SER A 611 11.97 19.80 -0.81
CA SER A 611 12.20 21.21 -0.51
C SER A 611 11.08 21.88 0.31
N GLN A 612 9.87 21.28 0.41
CA GLN A 612 8.73 21.88 1.11
C GLN A 612 8.78 21.65 2.63
N VAL A 613 9.89 21.96 3.25
CA VAL A 613 10.12 21.86 4.70
C VAL A 613 10.85 23.09 5.22
N ASP A 614 10.62 23.48 6.47
CA ASP A 614 11.36 24.59 7.08
C ASP A 614 12.88 24.30 7.05
N PRO A 615 13.70 25.19 6.48
CA PRO A 615 15.15 25.00 6.38
C PRO A 615 15.85 24.87 7.74
N ARG A 616 15.25 25.37 8.82
CA ARG A 616 15.77 25.18 10.18
C ARG A 616 15.60 23.75 10.68
N VAL A 617 14.61 23.02 10.15
CA VAL A 617 14.39 21.58 10.41
C VAL A 617 15.31 20.76 9.53
N ARG A 618 15.32 21.04 8.24
CA ARG A 618 16.16 20.35 7.26
C ARG A 618 16.47 21.28 6.09
N PRO A 619 17.71 21.79 5.97
CA PRO A 619 18.12 22.54 4.79
C PRO A 619 18.20 21.60 3.57
N VAL A 620 17.68 22.05 2.45
CA VAL A 620 17.58 21.27 1.21
C VAL A 620 18.13 22.08 0.03
N VAL A 621 19.04 21.47 -0.72
CA VAL A 621 19.47 21.90 -2.05
C VAL A 621 19.57 20.66 -2.91
N VAL A 622 18.71 20.52 -3.90
CA VAL A 622 18.65 19.35 -4.79
C VAL A 622 18.62 19.80 -6.23
N PRO A 623 19.65 19.47 -7.03
CA PRO A 623 19.61 19.65 -8.49
C PRO A 623 18.52 18.82 -9.12
N VAL A 624 17.74 19.43 -10.04
CA VAL A 624 16.75 18.74 -10.88
C VAL A 624 17.35 18.47 -12.26
N PHE A 625 18.64 18.26 -12.29
CA PHE A 625 19.45 17.97 -13.47
C PHE A 625 20.58 17.01 -13.09
N PHE A 626 21.33 16.58 -14.09
CA PHE A 626 22.51 15.72 -13.90
C PHE A 626 23.75 16.43 -14.41
N TRP A 627 24.92 16.01 -13.90
CA TRP A 627 26.22 16.58 -14.25
C TRP A 627 27.11 15.55 -14.98
N ASP A 628 26.49 14.70 -15.82
CA ASP A 628 27.12 13.62 -16.59
C ASP A 628 27.57 14.15 -17.98
N LEU A 629 28.41 15.18 -18.03
CA LEU A 629 28.68 15.95 -19.24
C LEU A 629 29.39 15.15 -20.35
N ALA A 630 30.17 14.12 -19.95
CA ALA A 630 30.91 13.28 -20.91
C ALA A 630 29.99 12.36 -21.73
N GLU A 631 28.81 12.02 -21.21
CA GLU A 631 27.88 11.06 -21.80
C GLU A 631 26.49 11.67 -22.05
N ALA A 632 26.33 12.96 -21.79
CA ALA A 632 25.04 13.61 -21.74
C ALA A 632 24.42 13.86 -23.12
N ASP A 633 23.08 13.78 -23.13
CA ASP A 633 22.26 14.33 -24.19
C ASP A 633 22.37 15.87 -24.31
N SER A 634 23.04 16.51 -23.38
CA SER A 634 23.26 17.95 -23.27
C SER A 634 24.75 18.26 -23.21
N PRO A 635 25.42 18.37 -24.35
CA PRO A 635 26.87 18.63 -24.42
C PRO A 635 27.32 19.94 -23.77
N ASP A 636 26.44 20.93 -23.72
CA ASP A 636 26.74 22.26 -23.19
C ASP A 636 26.26 22.45 -21.74
N GLY A 637 26.05 21.34 -21.00
CA GLY A 637 25.54 21.37 -19.64
C GLY A 637 24.01 21.40 -19.54
N PRO A 638 23.47 21.59 -18.34
CA PRO A 638 22.04 21.63 -18.07
C PRO A 638 21.28 22.78 -18.75
N GLY A 639 21.98 23.81 -19.20
CA GLY A 639 21.41 24.92 -19.95
C GLY A 639 21.10 26.16 -19.13
N PRO A 640 20.47 27.19 -19.75
CA PRO A 640 20.28 28.51 -19.14
C PRO A 640 19.19 28.50 -18.05
N ASP A 641 18.32 27.52 -18.02
CA ASP A 641 17.20 27.39 -17.07
C ASP A 641 17.32 26.12 -16.22
N ALA A 642 18.54 25.78 -15.79
CA ALA A 642 18.77 24.63 -14.93
C ALA A 642 18.04 24.82 -13.60
N MET A 643 17.20 23.81 -13.22
CA MET A 643 16.34 23.91 -12.05
C MET A 643 17.00 23.35 -10.80
N LEU A 644 16.87 24.07 -9.72
CA LEU A 644 17.18 23.64 -8.36
C LEU A 644 15.92 23.67 -7.51
N ALA A 645 15.70 22.66 -6.69
CA ALA A 645 14.73 22.71 -5.61
C ALA A 645 15.47 22.98 -4.30
N SER A 646 15.11 24.08 -3.62
CA SER A 646 15.75 24.47 -2.40
C SER A 646 14.77 25.20 -1.48
N ASN A 647 14.95 25.04 -0.17
CA ASN A 647 14.31 25.86 0.86
C ASN A 647 15.28 26.87 1.50
N CYS A 648 16.53 26.94 1.01
CA CYS A 648 17.51 27.92 1.47
C CYS A 648 17.16 29.33 0.98
N GLU A 649 17.46 30.35 1.79
CA GLU A 649 17.22 31.76 1.47
C GLU A 649 18.08 32.23 0.30
N GLN A 650 19.30 31.70 0.20
CA GLN A 650 20.26 31.99 -0.85
C GLN A 650 20.96 30.72 -1.29
N VAL A 651 21.15 30.57 -2.61
CA VAL A 651 21.91 29.47 -3.19
C VAL A 651 22.98 30.06 -4.11
N GLU A 652 24.23 29.62 -3.93
CA GLU A 652 25.38 30.02 -4.71
C GLU A 652 25.91 28.85 -5.54
N VAL A 653 26.32 29.09 -6.78
CA VAL A 653 26.75 28.04 -7.71
C VAL A 653 28.14 28.32 -8.24
N PHE A 654 29.04 27.33 -8.22
CA PHE A 654 30.40 27.37 -8.65
C PHE A 654 30.69 26.28 -9.67
N ILE A 655 31.34 26.63 -10.78
CA ILE A 655 31.76 25.72 -11.86
C ILE A 655 33.27 25.77 -11.95
N GLY A 656 33.97 24.64 -11.77
CA GLY A 656 35.41 24.59 -11.82
C GLY A 656 36.12 25.51 -10.79
N GLY A 657 35.43 25.90 -9.72
CA GLY A 657 35.89 26.85 -8.71
C GLY A 657 35.48 28.30 -8.94
N ASP A 658 35.03 28.66 -10.14
CA ASP A 658 34.54 29.99 -10.47
C ASP A 658 33.08 30.17 -10.03
N HIS A 659 32.77 31.39 -9.53
CA HIS A 659 31.42 31.70 -9.06
C HIS A 659 30.49 31.94 -10.27
N ALA A 660 29.53 31.06 -10.47
CA ALA A 660 28.55 31.14 -11.57
C ALA A 660 27.36 32.06 -11.28
N GLY A 661 27.30 32.65 -10.09
CA GLY A 661 26.21 33.49 -9.61
C GLY A 661 25.19 32.78 -8.73
N PRO A 662 24.34 33.53 -7.99
CA PRO A 662 23.31 32.98 -7.16
C PRO A 662 22.17 32.37 -8.01
N ALA A 663 21.66 31.25 -7.59
CA ALA A 663 20.41 30.72 -8.10
C ALA A 663 19.25 31.65 -7.67
N ARG A 664 18.31 31.91 -8.56
CA ARG A 664 17.21 32.82 -8.29
C ARG A 664 15.90 32.05 -8.22
N PRO A 665 15.02 32.37 -7.23
CA PRO A 665 13.70 31.77 -7.21
C PRO A 665 12.93 32.18 -8.48
N VAL A 666 12.22 31.25 -9.08
CA VAL A 666 11.27 31.52 -10.15
C VAL A 666 10.05 32.15 -9.53
N LEU A 667 10.06 33.46 -9.44
CA LEU A 667 8.96 34.25 -8.86
C LEU A 667 7.86 34.58 -9.87
N ALA A 668 7.74 33.83 -10.96
CA ALA A 668 6.59 33.99 -11.84
C ALA A 668 5.34 33.55 -11.07
N ALA A 669 4.62 34.54 -10.50
CA ALA A 669 3.42 34.34 -9.71
C ALA A 669 2.38 33.43 -10.38
N GLU A 670 2.38 33.36 -11.72
CA GLU A 670 1.51 32.51 -12.51
C GLU A 670 1.88 31.03 -12.47
N LEU A 671 3.12 30.67 -12.07
CA LEU A 671 3.63 29.30 -12.15
C LEU A 671 3.91 28.66 -10.77
N TYR A 672 4.39 29.45 -9.79
CA TYR A 672 4.86 28.90 -8.49
C TYR A 672 4.62 29.85 -7.30
N GLY A 673 3.70 30.81 -7.42
CA GLY A 673 3.51 31.87 -6.44
C GLY A 673 2.89 31.41 -5.10
N HIS A 674 2.45 30.16 -5.01
CA HIS A 674 1.77 29.62 -3.82
C HIS A 674 2.54 28.49 -3.14
N LEU A 675 3.60 27.96 -3.77
CA LEU A 675 4.52 27.04 -3.08
C LEU A 675 5.32 27.79 -2.03
N THR A 676 5.50 27.19 -0.85
CA THR A 676 6.29 27.81 0.23
C THR A 676 7.75 28.01 -0.19
N TYR A 677 8.31 27.03 -0.88
CA TYR A 677 9.68 27.08 -1.41
C TYR A 677 9.62 26.77 -2.92
N PRO A 678 9.46 27.84 -3.76
CA PRO A 678 9.40 27.66 -5.20
C PRO A 678 10.74 27.18 -5.76
N PRO A 679 10.75 26.43 -6.89
CA PRO A 679 11.98 26.09 -7.59
C PRO A 679 12.80 27.33 -7.97
N MET A 680 14.13 27.18 -8.01
CA MET A 680 15.08 28.21 -8.42
C MET A 680 15.67 27.85 -9.79
N LEU A 681 16.02 28.86 -10.58
CA LEU A 681 16.71 28.67 -11.86
C LEU A 681 18.09 29.30 -11.83
N VAL A 682 19.02 28.64 -12.52
CA VAL A 682 20.40 29.12 -12.72
C VAL A 682 20.86 28.82 -14.13
N ASP A 683 21.66 29.71 -14.69
CA ASP A 683 22.30 29.49 -15.99
C ASP A 683 23.54 28.60 -15.82
N LEU A 684 23.49 27.42 -16.39
CA LEU A 684 24.55 26.40 -16.37
C LEU A 684 24.93 25.99 -17.79
N VAL A 685 25.12 26.96 -18.68
CA VAL A 685 25.74 26.73 -20.00
C VAL A 685 27.26 26.67 -19.81
N ILE A 686 27.87 25.55 -20.19
CA ILE A 686 29.31 25.30 -20.00
C ILE A 686 29.97 24.78 -21.26
N ASN A 687 31.30 24.91 -21.32
CA ASN A 687 32.12 24.29 -22.37
C ASN A 687 32.46 22.83 -21.95
N ARG A 688 32.27 21.91 -22.90
CA ARG A 688 32.41 20.47 -22.67
C ARG A 688 33.84 19.97 -22.43
N ASP A 689 34.82 20.70 -22.95
CA ASP A 689 36.20 20.22 -22.99
C ASP A 689 36.93 20.24 -21.64
N ASP A 690 36.36 20.92 -20.63
CA ASP A 690 37.03 21.17 -19.36
C ASP A 690 36.64 20.21 -18.21
N HIS A 691 35.59 19.37 -18.37
CA HIS A 691 35.07 18.47 -17.31
C HIS A 691 35.05 19.10 -15.90
N PRO A 692 34.49 20.32 -15.71
CA PRO A 692 34.55 21.01 -14.46
C PRO A 692 33.67 20.36 -13.38
N ASP A 693 34.13 20.40 -12.13
CA ASP A 693 33.27 20.07 -11.00
C ASP A 693 32.22 21.15 -10.76
N LEU A 694 31.03 20.75 -10.34
CA LEU A 694 29.97 21.63 -9.88
C LEU A 694 29.93 21.65 -8.35
N ARG A 695 29.81 22.84 -7.76
CA ARG A 695 29.55 23.01 -6.33
C ARG A 695 28.40 23.98 -6.13
N ILE A 696 27.40 23.58 -5.33
CA ILE A 696 26.22 24.36 -4.99
C ILE A 696 26.19 24.51 -3.47
N GLU A 697 26.04 25.74 -2.99
CA GLU A 697 26.01 26.07 -1.57
C GLU A 697 24.68 26.71 -1.20
N GLY A 698 24.02 26.21 -0.16
CA GLY A 698 22.78 26.78 0.40
C GLY A 698 23.03 27.50 1.70
N TYR A 699 22.38 28.66 1.87
CA TYR A 699 22.54 29.56 3.03
C TYR A 699 21.20 29.85 3.67
N VAL A 700 21.19 29.88 5.01
CA VAL A 700 20.06 30.31 5.86
C VAL A 700 20.63 31.24 6.94
N ASP A 701 19.98 32.38 7.17
CA ASP A 701 20.46 33.44 8.09
C ASP A 701 21.95 33.81 7.83
N GLY A 702 22.36 33.83 6.55
CA GLY A 702 23.73 34.12 6.13
C GLY A 702 24.79 33.05 6.47
N ARG A 703 24.36 31.86 6.93
CA ARG A 703 25.24 30.72 7.22
C ARG A 703 25.11 29.66 6.16
N GLN A 704 26.23 29.12 5.70
CA GLN A 704 26.22 27.93 4.84
C GLN A 704 25.67 26.72 5.61
N VAL A 705 24.59 26.14 5.14
CA VAL A 705 23.88 25.01 5.79
C VAL A 705 23.83 23.75 4.91
N ALA A 706 24.07 23.89 3.60
CA ALA A 706 24.08 22.79 2.66
C ALA A 706 25.16 22.97 1.60
N VAL A 707 25.76 21.87 1.17
CA VAL A 707 26.71 21.83 0.03
C VAL A 707 26.41 20.60 -0.79
N VAL A 708 26.29 20.78 -2.10
CA VAL A 708 26.21 19.70 -3.10
C VAL A 708 27.42 19.85 -4.02
N GLN A 709 28.12 18.74 -4.25
CA GLN A 709 29.22 18.69 -5.21
C GLN A 709 28.95 17.60 -6.23
N MET A 710 29.25 17.83 -7.48
CA MET A 710 29.07 16.87 -8.57
C MET A 710 30.30 16.94 -9.50
N SER A 711 30.78 15.77 -9.93
CA SER A 711 31.87 15.69 -10.90
C SER A 711 31.34 15.27 -12.28
N SER A 712 31.88 15.85 -13.34
CA SER A 712 31.65 15.36 -14.70
C SER A 712 32.75 14.39 -15.16
N ASP A 713 33.87 14.28 -14.41
CA ASP A 713 34.97 13.38 -14.73
C ASP A 713 34.62 11.93 -14.37
N PRO A 714 34.54 11.00 -15.35
CA PRO A 714 34.26 9.61 -15.09
C PRO A 714 35.41 8.83 -14.44
N ALA A 715 36.63 9.40 -14.37
CA ALA A 715 37.80 8.72 -13.79
C ALA A 715 37.65 8.42 -12.27
N GLY A 716 36.74 9.14 -11.59
CA GLY A 716 36.41 8.94 -10.18
C GLY A 716 35.20 8.03 -9.93
N ASP A 717 34.62 7.48 -10.97
CA ASP A 717 33.39 6.69 -10.83
C ASP A 717 33.63 5.36 -10.13
N ARG A 718 32.72 4.98 -9.25
CA ARG A 718 32.82 3.75 -8.45
C ARG A 718 31.45 3.16 -8.14
N LEU A 719 31.42 1.90 -7.76
CA LEU A 719 30.25 1.27 -7.16
C LEU A 719 30.13 1.69 -5.69
N ALA A 720 28.94 2.15 -5.29
CA ALA A 720 28.59 2.43 -3.89
C ALA A 720 27.44 1.55 -3.45
N MET A 721 27.37 1.22 -2.16
CA MET A 721 26.33 0.37 -1.58
C MET A 721 25.89 0.90 -0.23
N THR A 722 24.57 0.84 0.02
CA THR A 722 23.96 1.20 1.31
C THR A 722 22.85 0.22 1.67
N ALA A 723 22.61 0.03 2.97
CA ALA A 723 21.41 -0.64 3.48
C ALA A 723 20.57 0.37 4.26
N ASP A 724 19.24 0.22 4.23
CA ASP A 724 18.36 1.11 4.97
C ASP A 724 18.52 0.92 6.49
N ASP A 725 18.74 -0.31 6.93
CA ASP A 725 18.85 -0.66 8.34
C ASP A 725 20.20 -1.30 8.66
N ALA A 726 20.76 -0.92 9.83
CA ALA A 726 21.95 -1.56 10.37
C ALA A 726 21.65 -2.92 11.05
N GLN A 727 20.37 -3.16 11.40
CA GLN A 727 19.94 -4.37 12.09
C GLN A 727 18.54 -4.80 11.66
N ILE A 728 18.36 -6.13 11.47
CA ILE A 728 17.08 -6.80 11.23
C ILE A 728 16.87 -7.92 12.25
N VAL A 729 15.63 -8.41 12.39
CA VAL A 729 15.27 -9.50 13.33
C VAL A 729 15.40 -10.84 12.64
N GLY A 730 16.00 -11.84 13.32
CA GLY A 730 16.21 -13.19 12.80
C GLY A 730 14.98 -14.09 12.90
N ASP A 731 13.82 -13.62 12.48
CA ASP A 731 12.54 -14.35 12.48
C ASP A 731 12.25 -15.08 11.16
N GLY A 732 13.06 -14.85 10.13
CA GLY A 732 12.90 -15.42 8.79
C GLY A 732 11.98 -14.64 7.86
N SER A 733 11.33 -13.57 8.35
CA SER A 733 10.47 -12.70 7.55
C SER A 733 11.05 -11.29 7.39
N ASP A 734 11.71 -10.77 8.41
CA ASP A 734 12.23 -9.40 8.43
C ASP A 734 13.30 -9.17 7.37
N ALA A 735 13.20 -8.05 6.66
CA ALA A 735 14.07 -7.72 5.54
C ALA A 735 14.37 -6.22 5.48
N THR A 736 15.56 -5.90 4.95
CA THR A 736 15.99 -4.52 4.66
C THR A 736 16.40 -4.37 3.20
N ARG A 737 16.21 -3.18 2.64
CA ARG A 737 16.64 -2.86 1.28
C ARG A 737 18.14 -2.60 1.24
N VAL A 738 18.82 -3.19 0.25
CA VAL A 738 20.23 -2.92 -0.07
C VAL A 738 20.30 -2.31 -1.45
N VAL A 739 20.68 -1.04 -1.51
CA VAL A 739 20.81 -0.25 -2.75
C VAL A 739 22.29 -0.23 -3.17
N PHE A 740 22.53 -0.42 -4.46
CA PHE A 740 23.84 -0.26 -5.07
C PHE A 740 23.75 0.69 -6.27
N ARG A 741 24.75 1.56 -6.42
CA ARG A 741 24.76 2.63 -7.43
C ARG A 741 26.13 2.79 -8.05
N ALA A 742 26.14 3.11 -9.34
CA ALA A 742 27.26 3.78 -9.97
C ALA A 742 27.25 5.24 -9.54
N VAL A 743 28.33 5.73 -8.93
CA VAL A 743 28.40 7.09 -8.43
C VAL A 743 29.69 7.79 -8.87
N ASP A 744 29.63 9.12 -9.00
CA ASP A 744 30.79 9.98 -9.23
C ASP A 744 31.72 10.04 -8.00
N ALA A 745 32.78 10.84 -8.08
CA ALA A 745 33.72 11.05 -6.98
C ALA A 745 33.05 11.56 -5.69
N TYR A 746 31.96 12.30 -5.78
CA TYR A 746 31.20 12.89 -4.67
C TYR A 746 29.99 12.08 -4.22
N GLY A 747 29.64 11.00 -4.94
CA GLY A 747 28.56 10.09 -4.56
C GLY A 747 27.23 10.32 -5.30
N ASN A 748 27.20 11.16 -6.32
CA ASN A 748 26.00 11.36 -7.13
C ASN A 748 25.88 10.26 -8.19
N GLN A 749 24.65 9.90 -8.52
CA GLN A 749 24.35 8.80 -9.44
C GLN A 749 24.84 9.09 -10.86
N ARG A 750 25.50 8.09 -11.47
CA ARG A 750 25.80 8.00 -12.89
C ARG A 750 24.74 7.18 -13.60
N ARG A 751 24.06 7.76 -14.61
CA ARG A 751 22.89 7.15 -15.25
C ARG A 751 23.20 6.21 -16.42
N TYR A 752 24.24 6.47 -17.15
CA TYR A 752 24.55 5.76 -18.39
C TYR A 752 25.59 4.65 -18.23
N VAL A 753 25.60 4.01 -17.09
CA VAL A 753 26.47 2.86 -16.84
C VAL A 753 25.80 1.59 -17.30
N SER A 754 26.48 0.84 -18.14
CA SER A 754 26.04 -0.46 -18.64
C SER A 754 26.75 -1.60 -17.92
N GLY A 755 26.18 -2.79 -17.98
CA GLY A 755 26.76 -3.99 -17.40
C GLY A 755 25.91 -4.57 -16.29
N GLU A 756 26.47 -5.57 -15.63
CA GLU A 756 25.80 -6.34 -14.58
C GLU A 756 26.56 -6.26 -13.26
N VAL A 757 25.79 -6.14 -12.19
CA VAL A 757 26.29 -6.24 -10.82
C VAL A 757 26.05 -7.66 -10.32
N ARG A 758 27.12 -8.30 -9.87
CA ARG A 758 27.05 -9.60 -9.21
C ARG A 758 27.04 -9.44 -7.72
N LEU A 759 26.07 -10.08 -7.07
CA LEU A 759 25.86 -9.98 -5.63
C LEU A 759 26.24 -11.30 -4.94
N GLN A 760 26.85 -11.19 -3.78
CA GLN A 760 27.17 -12.30 -2.90
C GLN A 760 26.72 -11.98 -1.48
N VAL A 761 26.17 -12.97 -0.79
CA VAL A 761 25.79 -12.85 0.62
C VAL A 761 26.58 -13.85 1.46
N THR A 762 27.08 -13.41 2.60
CA THR A 762 27.72 -14.26 3.60
C THR A 762 27.11 -13.97 4.97
N GLY A 763 26.83 -15.04 5.72
CA GLY A 763 26.13 -14.93 7.01
C GLY A 763 24.67 -15.40 6.95
N PRO A 764 23.88 -15.15 8.02
CA PRO A 764 22.53 -15.68 8.17
C PRO A 764 21.45 -14.83 7.45
N GLY A 765 21.61 -14.63 6.15
CA GLY A 765 20.66 -13.90 5.30
C GLY A 765 20.60 -14.47 3.90
N GLU A 766 19.55 -14.10 3.17
CA GLU A 766 19.35 -14.42 1.76
C GLU A 766 18.95 -13.16 0.98
N LEU A 767 19.24 -13.14 -0.31
CA LEU A 767 18.89 -12.05 -1.21
C LEU A 767 17.56 -12.34 -1.93
N ILE A 768 16.68 -11.35 -1.93
CA ILE A 768 15.47 -11.33 -2.74
C ILE A 768 15.73 -10.31 -3.86
N GLY A 769 15.96 -10.79 -5.06
CA GLY A 769 16.24 -9.92 -6.21
C GLY A 769 16.95 -10.64 -7.35
N ASP A 770 17.13 -9.91 -8.46
CA ASP A 770 17.89 -10.41 -9.61
C ASP A 770 19.39 -10.48 -9.27
N ASN A 771 20.02 -11.59 -9.62
CA ASN A 771 21.47 -11.80 -9.48
C ASN A 771 22.01 -12.71 -10.59
N PRO A 772 22.80 -12.20 -11.56
CA PRO A 772 23.29 -10.83 -11.65
C PRO A 772 22.17 -9.81 -11.93
N PHE A 773 22.36 -8.57 -11.46
CA PHE A 773 21.45 -7.45 -11.71
C PHE A 773 21.93 -6.62 -12.89
N ALA A 774 21.10 -6.47 -13.92
CA ALA A 774 21.36 -5.59 -15.05
C ALA A 774 20.74 -4.20 -14.78
N PHE A 775 21.54 -3.14 -14.93
CA PHE A 775 21.07 -1.78 -14.65
C PHE A 775 19.88 -1.34 -15.52
N GLY A 776 19.92 -1.59 -16.84
CA GLY A 776 18.80 -1.31 -17.75
C GLY A 776 18.25 0.12 -17.60
N GLU A 777 16.94 0.26 -17.55
CA GLU A 777 16.23 1.54 -17.40
C GLU A 777 16.41 2.21 -16.03
N TYR A 778 16.96 1.51 -15.03
CA TYR A 778 17.31 2.11 -13.73
C TYR A 778 18.61 2.94 -13.78
N GLY A 779 19.37 2.92 -14.85
CA GLY A 779 20.45 3.87 -15.11
C GLY A 779 21.53 3.89 -14.01
N GLY A 780 22.33 2.83 -13.92
CA GLY A 780 23.40 2.75 -12.95
C GLY A 780 22.95 2.57 -11.49
N LEU A 781 21.69 2.20 -11.27
CA LEU A 781 21.10 1.97 -9.95
C LEU A 781 20.39 0.62 -9.89
N GLY A 782 20.44 -0.02 -8.74
CA GLY A 782 19.67 -1.21 -8.45
C GLY A 782 19.51 -1.44 -6.95
N ALA A 783 18.57 -2.31 -6.60
CA ALA A 783 18.44 -2.77 -5.23
C ALA A 783 17.95 -4.21 -5.18
N VAL A 784 18.23 -4.83 -4.04
CA VAL A 784 17.70 -6.12 -3.59
C VAL A 784 17.24 -6.00 -2.15
N TRP A 785 16.45 -6.95 -1.67
CA TRP A 785 16.16 -7.05 -0.25
C TRP A 785 17.02 -8.16 0.37
N LEU A 786 17.59 -7.85 1.52
CA LEU A 786 18.27 -8.80 2.38
C LEU A 786 17.28 -9.26 3.44
N ARG A 787 16.86 -10.53 3.37
CA ARG A 787 15.97 -11.18 4.33
C ARG A 787 16.77 -12.01 5.33
N SER A 788 16.37 -12.00 6.60
CA SER A 788 16.95 -12.83 7.65
C SER A 788 16.61 -14.31 7.46
N LEU A 789 17.51 -15.21 7.92
CA LEU A 789 17.19 -16.63 8.06
C LEU A 789 16.65 -16.91 9.47
N PRO A 790 15.60 -17.76 9.61
CA PRO A 790 14.92 -17.98 10.89
C PRO A 790 15.88 -18.60 11.92
N GLY A 791 15.91 -18.01 13.13
CA GLY A 791 16.65 -18.52 14.27
C GLY A 791 18.17 -18.45 14.16
N ARG A 792 18.71 -17.69 13.21
CA ARG A 792 20.15 -17.56 12.97
C ARG A 792 20.61 -16.10 13.17
N PRO A 793 21.01 -15.69 14.38
CA PRO A 793 21.57 -14.36 14.60
C PRO A 793 23.03 -14.28 14.11
N GLY A 794 23.48 -13.05 13.82
CA GLY A 794 24.87 -12.76 13.45
C GLY A 794 24.99 -11.70 12.35
N PRO A 795 26.21 -11.30 11.99
CA PRO A 795 26.43 -10.37 10.90
C PRO A 795 26.17 -11.02 9.53
N VAL A 796 25.54 -10.25 8.64
CA VAL A 796 25.36 -10.59 7.24
C VAL A 796 26.04 -9.54 6.40
N THR A 797 26.95 -9.95 5.52
CA THR A 797 27.62 -9.07 4.58
C THR A 797 27.14 -9.33 3.15
N VAL A 798 26.65 -8.29 2.49
CA VAL A 798 26.36 -8.28 1.07
C VAL A 798 27.49 -7.57 0.35
N THR A 799 28.02 -8.22 -0.68
CA THR A 799 29.06 -7.70 -1.57
C THR A 799 28.52 -7.58 -2.98
N ALA A 800 28.80 -6.45 -3.64
CA ALA A 800 28.49 -6.21 -5.04
C ALA A 800 29.79 -6.01 -5.83
N GLU A 801 29.85 -6.58 -7.04
CA GLU A 801 30.98 -6.45 -7.97
C GLU A 801 30.48 -6.04 -9.35
N HIS A 802 31.10 -5.01 -9.92
CA HIS A 802 30.88 -4.54 -11.28
C HIS A 802 32.21 -4.44 -12.04
N PRO A 803 32.28 -4.89 -13.31
CA PRO A 803 33.56 -4.99 -14.04
C PRO A 803 34.35 -3.67 -14.15
N GLN A 804 33.65 -2.54 -14.27
CA GLN A 804 34.27 -1.23 -14.44
C GLN A 804 34.31 -0.40 -13.17
N LEU A 805 33.31 -0.53 -12.29
CA LEU A 805 33.13 0.31 -11.09
C LEU A 805 33.77 -0.32 -9.82
N GLY A 806 34.32 -1.54 -9.94
CA GLY A 806 34.95 -2.25 -8.82
C GLY A 806 33.95 -2.89 -7.87
N ARG A 807 34.29 -2.91 -6.57
CA ARG A 807 33.58 -3.66 -5.52
C ARG A 807 33.09 -2.74 -4.42
N ALA A 808 31.89 -3.02 -3.91
CA ALA A 808 31.33 -2.40 -2.72
C ALA A 808 30.74 -3.46 -1.78
N GLN A 809 30.59 -3.15 -0.50
CA GLN A 809 29.98 -4.06 0.47
C GLN A 809 29.25 -3.30 1.57
N VAL A 810 28.26 -3.96 2.18
CA VAL A 810 27.55 -3.48 3.37
C VAL A 810 27.33 -4.65 4.33
N THR A 811 27.33 -4.37 5.63
CA THR A 811 27.07 -5.38 6.67
C THR A 811 25.87 -4.97 7.50
N VAL A 812 24.93 -5.91 7.69
CA VAL A 812 23.71 -5.78 8.50
C VAL A 812 23.77 -6.81 9.62
N SER A 813 23.40 -6.44 10.83
CA SER A 813 23.32 -7.37 11.97
C SER A 813 21.94 -8.04 12.01
N VAL A 814 21.91 -9.38 12.17
CA VAL A 814 20.67 -10.13 12.44
C VAL A 814 20.58 -10.37 13.94
N ALA A 815 19.60 -9.74 14.59
CA ALA A 815 19.31 -9.90 16.00
C ALA A 815 18.53 -11.20 16.28
N THR A 816 18.64 -11.73 17.49
CA THR A 816 17.83 -12.86 17.94
C THR A 816 16.35 -12.49 17.95
N ALA A 817 15.50 -13.26 17.29
CA ALA A 817 14.06 -13.14 17.42
C ALA A 817 13.62 -13.46 18.86
N GLY A 818 12.71 -12.66 19.42
CA GLY A 818 12.10 -12.98 20.71
C GLY A 818 11.39 -14.35 20.63
N ARG A 819 11.59 -15.22 21.65
CA ARG A 819 10.88 -16.50 21.71
C ARG A 819 9.39 -16.26 21.93
N GLN A 820 8.60 -16.41 20.89
CA GLN A 820 7.15 -16.63 20.99
C GLN A 820 6.92 -18.10 20.60
N SER A 821 6.88 -18.99 21.62
CA SER A 821 6.59 -20.41 21.38
C SER A 821 5.16 -20.74 21.80
N LEU A 822 4.55 -21.68 21.09
CA LEU A 822 3.29 -22.33 21.46
C LEU A 822 3.40 -23.16 22.76
N ASN A 823 4.64 -23.40 23.27
CA ASN A 823 4.94 -24.19 24.47
C ASN A 823 4.85 -23.39 25.78
#